data_9b372d05958278ae3b6395b703794195
#
_entry.id   9b372d05958278ae3b6395b703794195
#
_cell.length_a   1.000
_cell.length_b   1.000
_cell.length_c   1.000
_cell.angle_alpha   90.00
_cell.angle_beta   90.00
_cell.angle_gamma   90.00
#
_symmetry.space_group_name_H-M   'P 1'
#
loop_
_entity.id
_entity.type
_entity.pdbx_description
1 polymer ?
#
loop_
_entity_poly.entity_id
_entity_poly.type
_entity_poly.pdbx_seq_one_letter_code
_entity_poly.pdbx_strand_id
1 'polypeptide(L)'
;MRRTFVSLCVLHAVSPLAFAEPEPLSDPNPIELQALSITSTADGERADGPVEGYKATRSASATRTDTALHETPQSVSVVPKDVLVDTGATRLQDGLDYAGGVGRANNFGGQGLTTFTVRGFTTGEFYRNGFPINRGYPNAPDANTVERLEVIRGPASSLYGRGDPGGTFNVVSKQPLPESKVTLGSQFDDQGMHRATLDATGPLSQDGSLAYRLNVLGEGGDSFRDDVESERYDVAPVISWQVNDATKITFEGDFMRNNHPLDRGLTRYPTQTGSASRDTYIWEKGSDNLLHNDNNMAQVRFEHLLNDNWSLGGGFQYLDGSLKGNAVEGTNLLPDGRTLQRNFNYRKLEWTDRDWQLNLTGHFDTGTLSHTLLTGIEYENYHYSSIIRRSSASYPIDIYDPVLGQPRPALAALPATWDSENLQTWAFFIQDQVALTERLKALAGVRFERFEHDYDDKRPANRDFSKGENGVTPRFGLIYDLTDTLAVYANTARSFKPNTGAPAGGGSGGFDPEKGKSYEFGVKWESLDRQLSVDAAIYHIVKENVLTNDPSDLTGTYKIAAGEVRSRGLDINVAGNLTPEWRMIGGYAYVDAEVTKDTTLPKGTRLANIPRSTFSLLNTYEFQDGLVKGLGLGVGVKYVDDRAGQTSAATYTMERYSVVDLLSFYKVNEHVRLNLDVKNVFNKGYDEGAFNSYVYPGAPRTVQAGVSYTF
;
A
#
# COMPACT_ATOMS: atom_id res chain seq x y z
N MET A 1 -37.25 2.60 -17.25
CA MET A 1 -36.95 3.27 -18.53
C MET A 1 -35.46 3.28 -18.69
N ARG A 2 -34.95 2.40 -19.53
CA ARG A 2 -33.52 2.23 -19.83
C ARG A 2 -32.99 3.54 -20.46
N ARG A 3 -32.00 4.14 -19.89
CA ARG A 3 -31.18 5.16 -20.54
C ARG A 3 -29.86 4.52 -20.98
N THR A 4 -29.89 3.97 -22.17
CA THR A 4 -28.73 3.63 -22.99
C THR A 4 -28.30 4.93 -23.66
N PHE A 5 -27.26 5.59 -23.19
CA PHE A 5 -26.52 6.58 -23.98
C PHE A 5 -25.23 6.94 -23.25
N VAL A 6 -24.16 6.75 -23.94
CA VAL A 6 -22.83 7.33 -23.99
C VAL A 6 -21.76 6.25 -24.02
N SER A 7 -21.68 5.61 -25.15
CA SER A 7 -20.49 4.84 -25.52
C SER A 7 -20.22 5.08 -27.01
N LEU A 8 -19.86 6.29 -27.38
CA LEU A 8 -19.32 6.54 -28.73
C LEU A 8 -18.88 8.00 -28.93
N CYS A 9 -17.95 8.53 -28.17
CA CYS A 9 -17.43 9.88 -28.44
C CYS A 9 -15.95 10.09 -28.14
N VAL A 10 -15.11 9.03 -28.15
CA VAL A 10 -13.65 9.22 -28.03
C VAL A 10 -12.89 8.87 -29.32
N LEU A 11 -13.57 8.43 -30.38
CA LEU A 11 -12.90 7.98 -31.61
C LEU A 11 -12.85 9.00 -32.76
N HIS A 12 -13.14 10.27 -32.56
CA HIS A 12 -13.18 11.25 -33.68
C HIS A 12 -12.31 12.51 -33.49
N ALA A 13 -11.24 12.45 -32.72
CA ALA A 13 -10.30 13.57 -32.63
C ALA A 13 -8.82 13.16 -32.73
N VAL A 14 -8.51 12.15 -33.55
CA VAL A 14 -7.13 11.94 -33.99
C VAL A 14 -7.11 12.16 -35.51
N SER A 15 -6.94 13.43 -35.91
CA SER A 15 -6.47 13.75 -37.27
C SER A 15 -5.08 13.14 -37.42
N PRO A 16 -4.77 12.48 -38.55
CA PRO A 16 -3.44 11.93 -38.76
C PRO A 16 -2.46 13.08 -38.85
N LEU A 17 -1.63 13.28 -37.85
CA LEU A 17 -0.35 13.96 -38.03
C LEU A 17 0.44 13.12 -39.02
N ALA A 18 0.64 13.64 -40.23
CA ALA A 18 1.49 13.05 -41.23
C ALA A 18 2.91 12.97 -40.65
N PHE A 19 3.32 11.79 -40.25
CA PHE A 19 4.72 11.49 -40.00
C PHE A 19 5.40 11.39 -41.36
N ALA A 20 6.35 12.31 -41.63
CA ALA A 20 7.27 12.16 -42.73
C ALA A 20 8.07 10.86 -42.52
N GLU A 21 8.15 10.00 -43.52
CA GLU A 21 9.04 8.84 -43.51
C GLU A 21 10.47 9.33 -43.22
N PRO A 22 11.15 8.78 -42.20
CA PRO A 22 12.55 9.09 -41.97
C PRO A 22 13.37 8.40 -43.05
N GLU A 23 14.20 9.16 -43.75
CA GLU A 23 15.28 8.61 -44.57
C GLU A 23 16.16 7.68 -43.72
N PRO A 24 16.69 6.57 -44.28
CA PRO A 24 17.53 5.65 -43.54
C PRO A 24 18.86 6.34 -43.20
N LEU A 25 18.99 6.80 -41.96
CA LEU A 25 20.26 7.27 -41.43
C LEU A 25 21.16 6.07 -41.17
N SER A 26 22.34 6.13 -41.73
CA SER A 26 23.47 5.24 -41.48
C SER A 26 23.72 5.13 -39.96
N ASP A 27 23.76 3.90 -39.51
CA ASP A 27 24.13 3.35 -38.20
C ASP A 27 24.94 4.32 -37.31
N PRO A 28 24.34 4.97 -36.28
CA PRO A 28 25.09 5.50 -35.17
C PRO A 28 25.06 4.43 -34.09
N ASN A 29 26.23 4.05 -33.58
CA ASN A 29 26.36 3.30 -32.36
C ASN A 29 25.29 3.72 -31.35
N PRO A 30 24.58 2.77 -30.68
CA PRO A 30 23.64 3.12 -29.63
C PRO A 30 24.40 3.97 -28.61
N ILE A 31 23.95 5.21 -28.42
CA ILE A 31 24.43 6.05 -27.31
C ILE A 31 23.90 5.37 -26.05
N GLU A 32 24.77 4.56 -25.43
CA GLU A 32 24.51 4.13 -24.05
C GLU A 32 24.41 5.40 -23.20
N LEU A 33 23.18 5.74 -22.80
CA LEU A 33 22.99 6.68 -21.70
C LEU A 33 23.73 6.10 -20.49
N GLN A 34 24.88 6.68 -20.17
CA GLN A 34 25.55 6.36 -18.92
C GLN A 34 24.60 6.79 -17.80
N ALA A 35 23.84 5.80 -17.27
CA ALA A 35 23.07 6.01 -16.07
C ALA A 35 24.02 6.49 -14.97
N LEU A 36 23.57 7.46 -14.18
CA LEU A 36 24.23 7.87 -12.92
C LEU A 36 24.32 6.63 -12.02
N SER A 37 25.37 5.87 -12.15
CA SER A 37 25.57 4.63 -11.44
C SER A 37 26.77 4.79 -10.53
N ILE A 38 26.51 5.07 -9.25
CA ILE A 38 27.55 5.03 -8.20
C ILE A 38 28.00 3.57 -7.97
N THR A 39 27.18 2.60 -8.35
CA THR A 39 27.53 1.19 -8.34
C THR A 39 26.92 0.52 -9.57
N SER A 40 27.67 0.33 -10.65
CA SER A 40 27.29 -0.63 -11.67
C SER A 40 27.50 -2.02 -11.07
N THR A 41 26.41 -2.68 -10.72
CA THR A 41 26.45 -4.09 -10.38
C THR A 41 26.55 -4.93 -11.64
N ALA A 42 27.16 -6.11 -11.55
CA ALA A 42 27.32 -7.02 -12.68
C ALA A 42 25.99 -7.40 -13.37
N ASP A 43 24.84 -7.19 -12.71
CA ASP A 43 23.51 -7.56 -13.17
C ASP A 43 22.69 -6.38 -13.73
N GLY A 44 23.17 -5.12 -13.65
CA GLY A 44 22.49 -3.94 -14.22
C GLY A 44 21.19 -3.50 -13.51
N GLU A 45 20.67 -4.26 -12.53
CA GLU A 45 19.45 -3.89 -11.77
C GLU A 45 19.73 -2.77 -10.77
N ARG A 46 18.83 -1.79 -10.69
CA ARG A 46 18.83 -0.69 -9.71
C ARG A 46 17.67 -0.84 -8.73
N ALA A 47 17.88 -0.36 -7.51
CA ALA A 47 16.86 -0.38 -6.47
C ALA A 47 15.58 0.42 -6.81
N ASP A 48 15.64 1.38 -7.72
CA ASP A 48 14.51 2.19 -8.23
C ASP A 48 14.14 1.86 -9.68
N GLY A 49 14.85 0.91 -10.31
CA GLY A 49 14.68 0.53 -11.72
C GLY A 49 13.65 -0.56 -11.95
N PRO A 50 13.41 -0.88 -13.23
CA PRO A 50 12.54 -1.99 -13.60
C PRO A 50 13.11 -3.33 -13.14
N VAL A 51 12.19 -4.27 -12.87
CA VAL A 51 12.50 -5.67 -12.55
C VAL A 51 11.85 -6.54 -13.62
N GLU A 52 12.63 -7.42 -14.22
CA GLU A 52 12.12 -8.44 -15.13
C GLU A 52 11.71 -9.71 -14.38
N GLY A 53 10.52 -10.21 -14.67
CA GLY A 53 9.97 -11.40 -14.00
C GLY A 53 9.49 -11.13 -12.57
N TYR A 54 9.68 -12.12 -11.68
CA TYR A 54 9.10 -12.08 -10.34
C TYR A 54 10.11 -11.86 -9.21
N LYS A 55 11.40 -11.77 -9.51
CA LYS A 55 12.46 -11.60 -8.51
C LYS A 55 13.19 -10.28 -8.68
N ALA A 56 13.19 -9.46 -7.64
CA ALA A 56 14.11 -8.35 -7.49
C ALA A 56 15.36 -8.80 -6.74
N THR A 57 16.51 -8.24 -7.10
CA THR A 57 17.79 -8.49 -6.42
C THR A 57 18.20 -7.36 -5.49
N ARG A 58 17.63 -6.17 -5.67
CA ARG A 58 17.98 -4.95 -4.95
C ARG A 58 16.75 -4.18 -4.47
N SER A 59 16.91 -3.42 -3.39
CA SER A 59 15.90 -2.50 -2.87
C SER A 59 16.57 -1.35 -2.13
N ALA A 60 15.99 -0.16 -2.21
CA ALA A 60 16.37 0.97 -1.38
C ALA A 60 15.46 1.14 -0.16
N SER A 61 14.32 0.46 -0.08
CA SER A 61 13.33 0.72 0.96
C SER A 61 13.80 0.42 2.36
N ALA A 62 14.59 -0.65 2.55
CA ALA A 62 15.06 -1.03 3.88
C ALA A 62 16.28 -0.24 4.36
N THR A 63 16.97 0.46 3.46
CA THR A 63 18.25 1.13 3.80
C THR A 63 18.32 2.59 3.33
N ARG A 64 17.39 3.05 2.49
CA ARG A 64 17.44 4.32 1.72
C ARG A 64 18.71 4.47 0.88
N THR A 65 19.40 3.36 0.63
CA THR A 65 20.53 3.24 -0.28
C THR A 65 20.29 2.07 -1.22
N ASP A 66 20.84 2.08 -2.43
CA ASP A 66 20.75 0.96 -3.35
C ASP A 66 21.52 -0.24 -2.78
N THR A 67 20.80 -1.20 -2.18
CA THR A 67 21.39 -2.32 -1.44
C THR A 67 20.84 -3.65 -1.96
N ALA A 68 21.72 -4.63 -2.13
CA ALA A 68 21.31 -5.99 -2.46
C ALA A 68 20.40 -6.57 -1.36
N LEU A 69 19.29 -7.19 -1.76
CA LEU A 69 18.36 -7.82 -0.81
C LEU A 69 19.04 -8.91 0.01
N HIS A 70 19.99 -9.64 -0.60
CA HIS A 70 20.79 -10.66 0.06
C HIS A 70 21.66 -10.07 1.19
N GLU A 71 22.12 -8.84 1.07
CA GLU A 71 22.96 -8.14 2.05
C GLU A 71 22.18 -7.33 3.09
N THR A 72 20.88 -7.25 2.96
CA THR A 72 20.01 -6.48 3.86
C THR A 72 19.65 -7.31 5.08
N PRO A 73 20.03 -6.93 6.33
CA PRO A 73 19.74 -7.70 7.53
C PRO A 73 18.30 -7.47 8.03
N GLN A 74 17.33 -7.62 7.15
CA GLN A 74 15.89 -7.42 7.40
C GLN A 74 15.09 -8.17 6.33
N SER A 75 13.91 -8.68 6.69
CA SER A 75 13.00 -9.28 5.72
C SER A 75 12.33 -8.21 4.87
N VAL A 76 12.47 -8.32 3.55
CA VAL A 76 11.88 -7.44 2.55
C VAL A 76 11.28 -8.30 1.45
N SER A 77 10.03 -8.03 1.08
CA SER A 77 9.41 -8.62 -0.11
C SER A 77 9.23 -7.56 -1.18
N VAL A 78 9.53 -7.92 -2.41
CA VAL A 78 9.30 -7.10 -3.59
C VAL A 78 8.31 -7.80 -4.50
N VAL A 79 7.26 -7.10 -4.91
CA VAL A 79 6.28 -7.55 -5.90
C VAL A 79 6.47 -6.70 -7.15
N PRO A 80 7.13 -7.21 -8.19
CA PRO A 80 7.37 -6.51 -9.45
C PRO A 80 6.08 -6.29 -10.26
N LYS A 81 6.12 -5.35 -11.20
CA LYS A 81 5.00 -5.06 -12.12
C LYS A 81 4.55 -6.29 -12.92
N ASP A 82 5.46 -7.20 -13.25
CA ASP A 82 5.12 -8.41 -14.00
C ASP A 82 4.09 -9.26 -13.26
N VAL A 83 4.16 -9.31 -11.91
CA VAL A 83 3.13 -9.94 -11.07
C VAL A 83 1.79 -9.22 -11.23
N LEU A 84 1.79 -7.87 -11.21
CA LEU A 84 0.57 -7.07 -11.38
C LEU A 84 -0.06 -7.27 -12.78
N VAL A 85 0.78 -7.32 -13.80
CA VAL A 85 0.34 -7.54 -15.20
C VAL A 85 -0.18 -8.96 -15.40
N ASP A 86 0.53 -9.98 -14.92
CA ASP A 86 0.16 -11.38 -15.09
C ASP A 86 -1.10 -11.76 -14.30
N THR A 87 -1.38 -11.06 -13.20
CA THR A 87 -2.61 -11.25 -12.40
C THR A 87 -3.76 -10.36 -12.82
N GLY A 88 -3.59 -9.52 -13.85
CA GLY A 88 -4.61 -8.54 -14.24
C GLY A 88 -4.98 -7.58 -13.11
N ALA A 89 -4.02 -7.26 -12.22
CA ALA A 89 -4.25 -6.41 -11.07
C ALA A 89 -4.65 -5.00 -11.47
N THR A 90 -5.68 -4.46 -10.82
CA THR A 90 -6.09 -3.06 -10.97
C THR A 90 -5.77 -2.23 -9.73
N ARG A 91 -5.56 -2.88 -8.59
CA ARG A 91 -5.29 -2.28 -7.29
C ARG A 91 -4.01 -2.87 -6.68
N LEU A 92 -3.35 -2.11 -5.80
CA LEU A 92 -2.16 -2.58 -5.08
C LEU A 92 -2.42 -3.84 -4.27
N GLN A 93 -3.62 -3.95 -3.66
CA GLN A 93 -3.95 -5.10 -2.83
C GLN A 93 -3.92 -6.43 -3.60
N ASP A 94 -4.18 -6.40 -4.90
CA ASP A 94 -4.17 -7.61 -5.73
C ASP A 94 -2.74 -8.17 -5.88
N GLY A 95 -1.74 -7.28 -5.99
CA GLY A 95 -0.32 -7.68 -5.97
C GLY A 95 0.16 -8.07 -4.58
N LEU A 96 -0.25 -7.32 -3.55
CA LEU A 96 0.13 -7.58 -2.16
C LEU A 96 -0.42 -8.91 -1.62
N ASP A 97 -1.46 -9.48 -2.22
CA ASP A 97 -1.95 -10.82 -1.91
C ASP A 97 -0.86 -11.91 -2.07
N TYR A 98 0.16 -11.67 -2.90
CA TYR A 98 1.28 -12.58 -3.13
C TYR A 98 2.56 -12.20 -2.37
N ALA A 99 2.55 -11.12 -1.61
CA ALA A 99 3.59 -10.81 -0.63
C ALA A 99 3.33 -11.57 0.67
N GLY A 100 3.90 -12.74 0.86
CA GLY A 100 3.61 -13.65 1.96
C GLY A 100 3.46 -12.94 3.33
N GLY A 101 2.41 -13.31 4.09
CA GLY A 101 2.13 -12.73 5.41
C GLY A 101 1.50 -11.33 5.41
N VAL A 102 1.16 -10.78 4.24
CA VAL A 102 0.35 -9.58 4.12
C VAL A 102 -1.12 -9.97 4.04
N GLY A 103 -1.95 -9.44 4.93
CA GLY A 103 -3.39 -9.69 4.97
C GLY A 103 -4.18 -8.41 4.77
N ARG A 104 -5.35 -8.49 4.15
CA ARG A 104 -6.27 -7.36 4.01
C ARG A 104 -7.02 -7.13 5.33
N ALA A 105 -7.12 -5.89 5.79
CA ALA A 105 -7.87 -5.55 7.00
C ALA A 105 -9.18 -4.85 6.65
N ASN A 106 -9.17 -3.54 6.47
CA ASN A 106 -10.34 -2.74 6.11
C ASN A 106 -10.05 -1.98 4.82
N ASN A 107 -10.96 -1.96 3.89
CA ASN A 107 -10.78 -1.32 2.60
C ASN A 107 -11.94 -0.42 2.18
N PHE A 108 -12.88 -0.11 3.07
CA PHE A 108 -14.09 0.68 2.76
C PHE A 108 -14.77 0.24 1.46
N GLY A 109 -14.91 -1.07 1.26
CA GLY A 109 -15.47 -1.57 0.03
C GLY A 109 -14.48 -1.73 -1.12
N GLY A 110 -13.18 -1.80 -0.84
CA GLY A 110 -12.13 -1.85 -1.86
C GLY A 110 -11.88 -0.53 -2.58
N GLN A 111 -12.50 0.54 -2.12
CA GLN A 111 -12.66 1.77 -2.88
C GLN A 111 -11.94 2.98 -2.28
N GLY A 112 -11.43 2.87 -1.10
CA GLY A 112 -10.76 3.98 -0.42
C GLY A 112 -9.50 3.51 0.27
N LEU A 113 -9.17 4.19 1.37
CA LEU A 113 -8.02 3.88 2.21
C LEU A 113 -7.91 2.38 2.46
N THR A 114 -6.80 1.81 2.03
CA THR A 114 -6.50 0.40 2.23
C THR A 114 -5.58 0.26 3.44
N THR A 115 -5.97 -0.60 4.37
CA THR A 115 -5.11 -1.01 5.47
C THR A 115 -4.83 -2.50 5.37
N PHE A 116 -3.62 -2.88 5.76
CA PHE A 116 -3.14 -4.26 5.72
C PHE A 116 -2.70 -4.72 7.09
N THR A 117 -2.67 -6.03 7.27
CA THR A 117 -2.06 -6.65 8.43
C THR A 117 -0.70 -7.23 8.04
N VAL A 118 0.32 -6.90 8.81
CA VAL A 118 1.68 -7.43 8.66
C VAL A 118 2.17 -7.80 10.05
N ARG A 119 2.64 -9.03 10.24
CA ARG A 119 3.18 -9.50 11.53
C ARG A 119 2.28 -9.20 12.74
N GLY A 120 0.96 -9.29 12.56
CA GLY A 120 0.01 -9.12 13.66
C GLY A 120 -0.39 -7.68 13.97
N PHE A 121 0.03 -6.70 13.18
CA PHE A 121 -0.38 -5.31 13.33
C PHE A 121 -1.06 -4.82 12.07
N THR A 122 -2.12 -4.03 12.25
CA THR A 122 -2.75 -3.31 11.14
C THR A 122 -1.93 -2.06 10.85
N THR A 123 -1.50 -1.90 9.61
CA THR A 123 -0.74 -0.75 9.16
C THR A 123 -1.35 -0.14 7.91
N GLY A 124 -1.28 1.18 7.79
CA GLY A 124 -1.59 1.95 6.60
C GLY A 124 -0.40 2.82 6.19
N GLU A 125 0.80 2.48 6.67
CA GLU A 125 2.01 3.26 6.39
C GLU A 125 2.50 2.97 4.96
N PHE A 126 2.11 3.87 4.04
CA PHE A 126 2.47 3.81 2.63
C PHE A 126 3.37 4.98 2.26
N TYR A 127 4.38 4.66 1.47
CA TYR A 127 5.31 5.62 0.87
C TYR A 127 5.32 5.44 -0.65
N ARG A 128 5.66 6.51 -1.37
CA ARG A 128 5.96 6.48 -2.80
C ARG A 128 7.32 7.10 -3.04
N ASN A 129 8.26 6.29 -3.56
CA ASN A 129 9.65 6.69 -3.72
C ASN A 129 10.27 7.25 -2.42
N GLY A 130 9.87 6.70 -1.26
CA GLY A 130 10.35 7.13 0.05
C GLY A 130 9.62 8.31 0.71
N PHE A 131 8.65 8.94 0.03
CA PHE A 131 7.80 10.01 0.57
C PHE A 131 6.45 9.49 1.05
N PRO A 132 5.88 9.99 2.16
CA PRO A 132 4.62 9.50 2.70
C PRO A 132 3.44 9.83 1.77
N ILE A 133 2.56 8.85 1.52
CA ILE A 133 1.32 9.04 0.76
C ILE A 133 0.07 8.64 1.56
N ASN A 134 0.21 8.24 2.81
CA ASN A 134 -0.87 7.78 3.68
C ASN A 134 -1.41 8.90 4.60
N ARG A 135 -1.51 10.12 4.10
CA ARG A 135 -2.03 11.26 4.84
C ARG A 135 -3.49 11.51 4.46
N GLY A 136 -4.37 11.65 5.47
CA GLY A 136 -5.80 11.82 5.27
C GLY A 136 -6.52 10.51 4.90
N TYR A 137 -7.31 10.56 3.85
CA TYR A 137 -8.03 9.41 3.26
C TYR A 137 -7.60 9.22 1.80
N PRO A 138 -6.35 8.88 1.54
CA PRO A 138 -5.83 8.77 0.19
C PRO A 138 -6.47 7.62 -0.58
N ASN A 139 -6.57 7.77 -1.88
CA ASN A 139 -6.78 6.66 -2.78
C ASN A 139 -5.53 5.78 -2.82
N ALA A 140 -5.72 4.46 -2.92
CA ALA A 140 -4.60 3.57 -3.21
C ALA A 140 -4.05 3.87 -4.61
N PRO A 141 -2.72 3.98 -4.79
CA PRO A 141 -2.13 4.09 -6.11
C PRO A 141 -2.61 3.00 -7.06
N ASP A 142 -2.76 3.35 -8.33
CA ASP A 142 -3.20 2.39 -9.34
C ASP A 142 -2.05 1.48 -9.77
N ALA A 143 -2.36 0.20 -10.05
CA ALA A 143 -1.38 -0.76 -10.54
C ALA A 143 -0.68 -0.30 -11.84
N ASN A 144 -1.36 0.53 -12.67
CA ASN A 144 -0.79 1.07 -13.91
C ASN A 144 0.37 2.05 -13.68
N THR A 145 0.49 2.68 -12.51
CA THR A 145 1.55 3.66 -12.20
C THR A 145 2.74 3.05 -11.46
N VAL A 146 2.66 1.75 -11.12
CA VAL A 146 3.61 1.06 -10.25
C VAL A 146 4.63 0.25 -11.04
N GLU A 147 5.92 0.41 -10.73
CA GLU A 147 7.00 -0.45 -11.22
C GLU A 147 7.18 -1.65 -10.30
N ARG A 148 7.10 -1.43 -8.96
CA ARG A 148 7.14 -2.49 -7.95
C ARG A 148 6.60 -2.02 -6.61
N LEU A 149 6.10 -2.98 -5.83
CA LEU A 149 5.69 -2.79 -4.45
C LEU A 149 6.72 -3.44 -3.53
N GLU A 150 7.15 -2.73 -2.52
CA GLU A 150 8.11 -3.22 -1.54
C GLU A 150 7.48 -3.25 -0.15
N VAL A 151 7.63 -4.36 0.54
CA VAL A 151 7.11 -4.58 1.91
C VAL A 151 8.29 -4.79 2.83
N ILE A 152 8.56 -3.80 3.66
CA ILE A 152 9.56 -3.86 4.72
C ILE A 152 8.88 -4.44 5.95
N ARG A 153 9.33 -5.58 6.46
CA ARG A 153 8.75 -6.21 7.64
C ARG A 153 9.45 -5.77 8.92
N GLY A 154 8.65 -5.56 9.98
CA GLY A 154 9.15 -5.02 11.24
C GLY A 154 9.20 -3.49 11.26
N PRO A 155 9.71 -2.88 12.34
CA PRO A 155 9.81 -1.44 12.49
C PRO A 155 10.72 -0.80 11.44
N ALA A 156 10.25 0.26 10.78
CA ALA A 156 11.01 1.06 9.82
C ALA A 156 11.16 2.54 10.26
N SER A 157 10.79 2.87 11.49
CA SER A 157 10.77 4.25 11.99
C SER A 157 12.15 4.92 12.05
N SER A 158 13.24 4.16 12.05
CA SER A 158 14.59 4.71 11.94
C SER A 158 14.89 5.39 10.60
N LEU A 159 14.09 5.10 9.56
CA LEU A 159 14.21 5.72 8.23
C LEU A 159 12.99 6.56 7.87
N TYR A 160 11.79 6.09 8.21
CA TYR A 160 10.52 6.63 7.73
C TYR A 160 9.76 7.42 8.80
N GLY A 161 10.30 7.52 10.03
CA GLY A 161 9.64 8.21 11.14
C GLY A 161 8.47 7.43 11.71
N ARG A 162 7.37 8.15 11.98
CA ARG A 162 6.18 7.56 12.62
C ARG A 162 5.65 6.36 11.86
N GLY A 163 5.43 5.22 12.58
CA GLY A 163 4.91 4.00 11.95
C GLY A 163 4.63 2.88 12.94
N ASP A 164 3.79 1.94 12.50
CA ASP A 164 3.50 0.72 13.24
C ASP A 164 4.67 -0.28 13.17
N PRO A 165 4.85 -1.12 14.19
CA PRO A 165 5.98 -2.04 14.24
C PRO A 165 5.82 -3.28 13.35
N GLY A 166 4.70 -3.48 12.67
CA GLY A 166 4.45 -4.65 11.81
C GLY A 166 5.15 -4.58 10.47
N GLY A 167 5.09 -3.45 9.82
CA GLY A 167 5.70 -3.23 8.51
C GLY A 167 5.32 -1.91 7.86
N THR A 168 6.00 -1.62 6.76
CA THR A 168 5.86 -0.42 5.95
C THR A 168 5.86 -0.80 4.48
N PHE A 169 5.06 -0.12 3.67
CA PHE A 169 4.95 -0.33 2.23
C PHE A 169 5.59 0.84 1.48
N ASN A 170 6.37 0.54 0.45
CA ASN A 170 6.87 1.54 -0.47
C ASN A 170 6.48 1.19 -1.90
N VAL A 171 5.89 2.15 -2.58
CA VAL A 171 5.54 2.08 -4.00
C VAL A 171 6.69 2.72 -4.77
N VAL A 172 7.35 1.97 -5.62
CA VAL A 172 8.29 2.51 -6.60
C VAL A 172 7.51 2.77 -7.88
N SER A 173 7.44 4.02 -8.29
CA SER A 173 6.71 4.44 -9.48
C SER A 173 7.47 4.14 -10.76
N LYS A 174 6.74 3.94 -11.86
CA LYS A 174 7.32 3.79 -13.18
C LYS A 174 8.12 5.04 -13.57
N GLN A 175 9.38 4.86 -13.95
CA GLN A 175 10.26 5.93 -14.40
C GLN A 175 10.33 5.98 -15.95
N PRO A 176 10.70 7.12 -16.55
CA PRO A 176 10.94 7.23 -17.98
C PRO A 176 11.95 6.19 -18.49
N LEU A 177 11.68 5.61 -19.64
CA LEU A 177 12.57 4.69 -20.33
C LEU A 177 13.36 5.42 -21.42
N PRO A 178 14.56 4.95 -21.77
CA PRO A 178 15.34 5.54 -22.86
C PRO A 178 14.70 5.30 -24.24
N GLU A 179 13.88 4.26 -24.37
CA GLU A 179 13.20 3.87 -25.60
C GLU A 179 11.81 4.48 -25.68
N SER A 180 11.39 4.93 -26.86
CA SER A 180 10.01 5.36 -27.10
C SER A 180 9.09 4.16 -27.14
N LYS A 181 8.09 4.15 -26.25
CA LYS A 181 7.13 3.07 -26.14
C LYS A 181 5.76 3.64 -25.73
N VAL A 182 4.70 3.18 -26.41
CA VAL A 182 3.32 3.53 -26.07
C VAL A 182 2.52 2.24 -25.92
N THR A 183 1.92 2.03 -24.77
CA THR A 183 1.05 0.88 -24.53
C THR A 183 -0.37 1.37 -24.20
N LEU A 184 -1.33 0.89 -24.96
CA LEU A 184 -2.77 1.06 -24.71
C LEU A 184 -3.32 -0.25 -24.13
N GLY A 185 -4.07 -0.15 -23.04
CA GLY A 185 -4.70 -1.29 -22.40
C GLY A 185 -6.21 -1.12 -22.27
N SER A 186 -6.93 -2.22 -22.31
CA SER A 186 -8.35 -2.27 -21.97
C SER A 186 -8.65 -3.55 -21.21
N GLN A 187 -9.50 -3.47 -20.17
CA GLN A 187 -9.92 -4.60 -19.33
C GLN A 187 -11.41 -4.52 -19.05
N PHE A 188 -12.05 -5.68 -18.95
CA PHE A 188 -13.47 -5.83 -18.63
C PHE A 188 -13.64 -7.06 -17.74
N ASP A 189 -14.65 -7.05 -16.88
CA ASP A 189 -15.04 -8.24 -16.14
C ASP A 189 -16.57 -8.53 -16.25
N ASP A 190 -16.97 -9.70 -15.76
CA ASP A 190 -18.37 -10.16 -15.79
C ASP A 190 -19.23 -9.53 -14.68
N GLN A 191 -18.63 -8.67 -13.81
CA GLN A 191 -19.36 -7.89 -12.81
C GLN A 191 -19.73 -6.50 -13.33
N GLY A 192 -19.20 -6.06 -14.47
CA GLY A 192 -19.51 -4.78 -15.12
C GLY A 192 -18.36 -3.78 -15.12
N MET A 193 -17.20 -4.10 -14.54
CA MET A 193 -16.03 -3.23 -14.60
C MET A 193 -15.55 -3.08 -16.05
N HIS A 194 -15.23 -1.86 -16.43
CA HIS A 194 -14.57 -1.50 -17.67
C HIS A 194 -13.48 -0.48 -17.43
N ARG A 195 -12.32 -0.68 -18.06
CA ARG A 195 -11.11 0.07 -17.82
C ARG A 195 -10.32 0.30 -19.10
N ALA A 196 -9.76 1.51 -19.24
CA ALA A 196 -8.82 1.85 -20.29
C ALA A 196 -7.57 2.48 -19.67
N THR A 197 -6.39 2.14 -20.19
CA THR A 197 -5.10 2.64 -19.72
C THR A 197 -4.22 3.09 -20.88
N LEU A 198 -3.40 4.10 -20.61
CA LEU A 198 -2.29 4.53 -21.46
C LEU A 198 -1.01 4.52 -20.61
N ASP A 199 0.07 3.99 -21.15
CA ASP A 199 1.44 4.12 -20.63
C ASP A 199 2.34 4.53 -21.80
N ALA A 200 2.78 5.79 -21.81
CA ALA A 200 3.62 6.35 -22.84
C ALA A 200 4.94 6.84 -22.25
N THR A 201 6.06 6.47 -22.85
CA THR A 201 7.40 6.85 -22.37
C THR A 201 8.36 7.06 -23.53
N GLY A 202 9.43 7.81 -23.29
CA GLY A 202 10.50 8.01 -24.25
C GLY A 202 11.30 9.30 -24.00
N PRO A 203 12.36 9.53 -24.82
CA PRO A 203 13.13 10.76 -24.77
C PRO A 203 12.31 11.94 -25.31
N LEU A 204 12.48 13.12 -24.71
CA LEU A 204 11.96 14.42 -25.19
C LEU A 204 13.07 15.23 -25.89
N SER A 205 14.33 14.99 -25.56
CA SER A 205 15.48 15.62 -26.21
C SER A 205 16.22 14.64 -27.09
N GLN A 206 16.93 15.15 -28.13
CA GLN A 206 17.67 14.31 -29.06
C GLN A 206 18.85 13.57 -28.40
N ASP A 207 19.43 14.16 -27.36
CA ASP A 207 20.54 13.58 -26.60
C ASP A 207 20.03 12.63 -25.45
N GLY A 208 18.72 12.46 -25.34
CA GLY A 208 18.13 11.63 -24.29
C GLY A 208 18.21 12.21 -22.86
N SER A 209 18.79 13.40 -22.69
CA SER A 209 18.95 14.03 -21.37
C SER A 209 17.63 14.36 -20.70
N LEU A 210 16.58 14.60 -21.47
CA LEU A 210 15.21 14.83 -20.99
C LEU A 210 14.31 13.70 -21.48
N ALA A 211 13.64 12.99 -20.55
CA ALA A 211 12.74 11.89 -20.85
C ALA A 211 11.44 12.01 -20.08
N TYR A 212 10.37 11.43 -20.60
CA TYR A 212 9.05 11.45 -19.99
C TYR A 212 8.46 10.06 -19.83
N ARG A 213 7.53 9.94 -18.89
CA ARG A 213 6.53 8.87 -18.82
C ARG A 213 5.19 9.46 -18.43
N LEU A 214 4.14 9.02 -19.09
CA LEU A 214 2.77 9.42 -18.80
C LEU A 214 1.92 8.18 -18.67
N ASN A 215 1.33 7.99 -17.48
CA ASN A 215 0.32 6.99 -17.26
C ASN A 215 -1.05 7.67 -17.13
N VAL A 216 -2.07 7.15 -17.83
CA VAL A 216 -3.44 7.64 -17.76
C VAL A 216 -4.37 6.46 -17.58
N LEU A 217 -5.39 6.64 -16.77
CA LEU A 217 -6.39 5.64 -16.45
C LEU A 217 -7.79 6.26 -16.46
N GLY A 218 -8.73 5.54 -17.04
CA GLY A 218 -10.16 5.70 -16.83
C GLY A 218 -10.79 4.34 -16.53
N GLU A 219 -11.55 4.25 -15.43
CA GLU A 219 -12.21 3.03 -14.98
C GLU A 219 -13.59 3.37 -14.45
N GLY A 220 -14.56 2.52 -14.75
CA GLY A 220 -15.90 2.62 -14.20
C GLY A 220 -16.58 1.27 -14.19
N GLY A 221 -17.70 1.17 -13.50
CA GLY A 221 -18.54 -0.02 -13.52
C GLY A 221 -19.19 -0.36 -12.20
N ASP A 222 -19.95 -1.43 -12.27
CA ASP A 222 -20.65 -2.03 -11.14
C ASP A 222 -19.71 -2.90 -10.31
N SER A 223 -20.15 -3.25 -9.13
CA SER A 223 -19.53 -4.24 -8.25
C SER A 223 -20.39 -5.50 -8.22
N PHE A 224 -19.87 -6.60 -7.66
CA PHE A 224 -20.67 -7.77 -7.31
C PHE A 224 -21.70 -7.49 -6.21
N ARG A 225 -21.59 -6.35 -5.54
CA ARG A 225 -22.56 -5.86 -4.56
C ARG A 225 -23.65 -5.07 -5.26
N ASP A 226 -24.91 -5.35 -4.92
CA ASP A 226 -26.05 -4.65 -5.49
C ASP A 226 -25.94 -3.13 -5.28
N ASP A 227 -26.36 -2.34 -6.26
CA ASP A 227 -26.36 -0.86 -6.20
C ASP A 227 -25.01 -0.19 -5.87
N VAL A 228 -23.87 -0.88 -6.04
CA VAL A 228 -22.52 -0.32 -5.86
C VAL A 228 -21.88 -0.06 -7.21
N GLU A 229 -21.75 1.22 -7.55
CA GLU A 229 -21.08 1.70 -8.75
C GLU A 229 -19.88 2.57 -8.35
N SER A 230 -18.81 2.55 -9.13
CA SER A 230 -17.66 3.43 -8.93
C SER A 230 -17.06 3.93 -10.24
N GLU A 231 -16.41 5.09 -10.16
CA GLU A 231 -15.65 5.70 -11.26
C GLU A 231 -14.30 6.17 -10.75
N ARG A 232 -13.25 5.91 -11.51
CA ARG A 232 -11.89 6.33 -11.17
C ARG A 232 -11.15 6.83 -12.38
N TYR A 233 -10.46 7.96 -12.20
CA TYR A 233 -9.59 8.58 -13.19
C TYR A 233 -8.25 8.89 -12.54
N ASP A 234 -7.17 8.66 -13.29
CA ASP A 234 -5.82 8.95 -12.84
C ASP A 234 -4.96 9.46 -13.99
N VAL A 235 -4.13 10.46 -13.71
CA VAL A 235 -3.12 11.00 -14.63
C VAL A 235 -1.83 11.16 -13.86
N ALA A 236 -0.82 10.37 -14.22
CA ALA A 236 0.46 10.33 -13.53
C ALA A 236 1.63 10.61 -14.50
N PRO A 237 2.03 11.89 -14.68
CA PRO A 237 3.20 12.27 -15.47
C PRO A 237 4.49 12.14 -14.65
N VAL A 238 5.57 11.71 -15.31
CA VAL A 238 6.94 11.73 -14.80
C VAL A 238 7.85 12.36 -15.86
N ILE A 239 8.70 13.29 -15.44
CA ILE A 239 9.74 13.88 -16.29
C ILE A 239 11.08 13.70 -15.57
N SER A 240 12.04 13.09 -16.24
CA SER A 240 13.39 12.93 -15.75
C SER A 240 14.33 13.77 -16.60
N TRP A 241 15.15 14.58 -15.95
CA TRP A 241 16.13 15.46 -16.59
C TRP A 241 17.53 15.16 -16.06
N GLN A 242 18.38 14.63 -16.92
CA GLN A 242 19.82 14.52 -16.69
C GLN A 242 20.46 15.87 -17.03
N VAL A 243 20.60 16.73 -16.02
CA VAL A 243 21.10 18.11 -16.19
C VAL A 243 22.55 18.10 -16.69
N ASN A 244 23.35 17.18 -16.15
CA ASN A 244 24.73 16.86 -16.55
C ASN A 244 25.08 15.46 -15.97
N ASP A 245 26.29 14.99 -16.20
CA ASP A 245 26.76 13.66 -15.77
C ASP A 245 26.63 13.43 -14.25
N ALA A 246 26.64 14.49 -13.45
CA ALA A 246 26.56 14.43 -11.99
C ALA A 246 25.18 14.72 -11.42
N THR A 247 24.23 15.27 -12.20
CA THR A 247 22.96 15.79 -11.65
C THR A 247 21.76 15.29 -12.42
N LYS A 248 20.86 14.62 -11.73
CA LYS A 248 19.55 14.20 -12.24
C LYS A 248 18.44 14.84 -11.40
N ILE A 249 17.38 15.33 -12.06
CA ILE A 249 16.17 15.85 -11.44
C ILE A 249 14.97 15.07 -12.00
N THR A 250 14.07 14.67 -11.12
CA THR A 250 12.83 13.98 -11.51
C THR A 250 11.64 14.75 -10.97
N PHE A 251 10.71 15.10 -11.86
CA PHE A 251 9.40 15.67 -11.53
C PHE A 251 8.36 14.58 -11.71
N GLU A 252 7.50 14.38 -10.71
CA GLU A 252 6.45 13.38 -10.73
C GLU A 252 5.15 13.99 -10.23
N GLY A 253 4.04 13.69 -10.92
CA GLY A 253 2.69 14.01 -10.52
C GLY A 253 1.83 12.76 -10.43
N ASP A 254 0.75 12.83 -9.63
CA ASP A 254 -0.28 11.80 -9.54
C ASP A 254 -1.59 12.51 -9.17
N PHE A 255 -2.54 12.52 -10.10
CA PHE A 255 -3.79 13.27 -9.99
C PHE A 255 -4.97 12.30 -10.13
N MET A 256 -5.46 11.82 -9.00
CA MET A 256 -6.48 10.77 -8.94
C MET A 256 -7.80 11.29 -8.39
N ARG A 257 -8.88 10.97 -9.09
CA ARG A 257 -10.26 11.12 -8.63
C ARG A 257 -10.93 9.75 -8.55
N ASN A 258 -11.62 9.49 -7.45
CA ASN A 258 -12.39 8.28 -7.22
C ASN A 258 -13.76 8.62 -6.65
N ASN A 259 -14.83 8.30 -7.40
CA ASN A 259 -16.21 8.47 -6.98
C ASN A 259 -16.77 7.11 -6.59
N HIS A 260 -17.21 6.95 -5.35
CA HIS A 260 -17.66 5.66 -4.84
C HIS A 260 -18.65 5.80 -3.67
N PRO A 261 -19.53 4.83 -3.43
CA PRO A 261 -20.35 4.80 -2.22
C PRO A 261 -19.51 4.43 -0.99
N LEU A 262 -19.97 4.81 0.20
CA LEU A 262 -19.45 4.23 1.44
C LEU A 262 -20.12 2.89 1.68
N ASP A 263 -19.45 1.80 1.32
CA ASP A 263 -19.90 0.44 1.61
C ASP A 263 -19.16 -0.14 2.82
N ARG A 264 -19.87 -0.30 3.94
CA ARG A 264 -19.32 -0.93 5.16
C ARG A 264 -19.41 -2.46 5.13
N GLY A 265 -19.92 -3.05 4.03
CA GLY A 265 -20.15 -4.49 3.94
C GLY A 265 -21.42 -4.96 4.63
N LEU A 266 -21.37 -6.17 5.17
CA LEU A 266 -22.47 -6.84 5.86
C LEU A 266 -22.34 -6.73 7.38
N THR A 267 -23.46 -6.82 8.08
CA THR A 267 -23.46 -6.79 9.56
C THR A 267 -23.05 -8.12 10.18
N ARG A 268 -22.43 -8.05 11.37
CA ARG A 268 -22.07 -9.18 12.23
C ARG A 268 -22.30 -8.80 13.71
N TYR A 269 -23.56 -8.68 14.10
CA TYR A 269 -23.92 -8.43 15.49
C TYR A 269 -24.18 -9.75 16.22
N PRO A 270 -23.88 -9.86 17.54
CA PRO A 270 -24.16 -11.08 18.32
C PRO A 270 -25.63 -11.48 18.35
N THR A 271 -26.54 -10.51 18.22
CA THR A 271 -28.00 -10.71 18.22
C THR A 271 -28.56 -11.04 16.83
N GLN A 272 -27.74 -11.04 15.79
CA GLN A 272 -28.17 -11.28 14.41
C GLN A 272 -28.48 -12.76 14.20
N THR A 273 -29.64 -13.06 13.62
CA THR A 273 -30.15 -14.44 13.37
C THR A 273 -29.93 -14.86 11.92
N GLY A 274 -28.72 -15.05 11.48
CA GLY A 274 -28.40 -15.44 10.11
C GLY A 274 -27.44 -14.45 9.44
N SER A 275 -27.20 -14.63 8.15
CA SER A 275 -26.38 -13.74 7.33
C SER A 275 -27.10 -13.39 6.04
N ALA A 276 -26.99 -12.12 5.62
CA ALA A 276 -27.41 -11.69 4.30
C ALA A 276 -26.48 -12.29 3.22
N SER A 277 -26.97 -12.37 1.98
CA SER A 277 -26.14 -12.74 0.83
C SER A 277 -25.01 -11.77 0.66
N ARG A 278 -23.87 -12.22 0.10
CA ARG A 278 -22.67 -11.36 -0.09
C ARG A 278 -22.88 -10.18 -1.04
N ASP A 279 -23.86 -10.28 -1.93
CA ASP A 279 -24.27 -9.24 -2.88
C ASP A 279 -25.21 -8.20 -2.25
N THR A 280 -25.89 -8.52 -1.15
CA THR A 280 -26.84 -7.63 -0.47
C THR A 280 -26.21 -6.30 -0.07
N TYR A 281 -26.82 -5.20 -0.51
CA TYR A 281 -26.38 -3.84 -0.16
C TYR A 281 -27.42 -3.18 0.74
N ILE A 282 -26.96 -2.66 1.90
CA ILE A 282 -27.83 -2.18 2.98
C ILE A 282 -27.63 -0.70 3.32
N TRP A 283 -26.84 0.04 2.51
CA TRP A 283 -26.51 1.42 2.83
C TRP A 283 -27.48 2.41 2.19
N GLU A 284 -27.17 3.02 1.11
CA GLU A 284 -28.07 3.82 0.28
C GLU A 284 -27.41 4.01 -1.08
N LYS A 285 -28.18 4.45 -2.08
CA LYS A 285 -27.72 4.56 -3.46
C LYS A 285 -27.75 5.99 -3.99
N GLY A 286 -27.08 6.17 -5.11
CA GLY A 286 -27.00 7.46 -5.80
C GLY A 286 -26.39 8.55 -4.92
N SER A 287 -26.87 9.77 -5.04
CA SER A 287 -26.34 10.93 -4.32
C SER A 287 -26.50 10.87 -2.79
N ASP A 288 -27.29 9.94 -2.26
CA ASP A 288 -27.48 9.78 -0.82
C ASP A 288 -26.41 8.91 -0.15
N ASN A 289 -25.61 8.19 -0.97
CA ASN A 289 -24.39 7.52 -0.52
C ASN A 289 -23.34 7.57 -1.62
N LEU A 290 -22.81 8.75 -1.90
CA LEU A 290 -21.75 8.98 -2.88
C LEU A 290 -20.68 9.89 -2.28
N LEU A 291 -19.46 9.41 -2.30
CA LEU A 291 -18.26 10.12 -1.89
C LEU A 291 -17.40 10.43 -3.13
N HIS A 292 -16.89 11.64 -3.16
CA HIS A 292 -15.88 12.10 -4.10
C HIS A 292 -14.55 12.17 -3.36
N ASN A 293 -13.59 11.37 -3.78
CA ASN A 293 -12.26 11.31 -3.19
C ASN A 293 -11.23 11.77 -4.21
N ASP A 294 -10.72 12.99 -4.03
CA ASP A 294 -9.69 13.60 -4.87
C ASP A 294 -8.34 13.54 -4.13
N ASN A 295 -7.29 13.13 -4.84
CA ASN A 295 -5.90 13.16 -4.36
C ASN A 295 -5.01 13.72 -5.45
N ASN A 296 -4.19 14.70 -5.10
CA ASN A 296 -3.23 15.33 -5.98
C ASN A 296 -1.85 15.26 -5.30
N MET A 297 -0.86 14.78 -6.02
CA MET A 297 0.53 14.75 -5.59
C MET A 297 1.43 15.40 -6.63
N ALA A 298 2.36 16.20 -6.16
CA ALA A 298 3.48 16.71 -6.95
C ALA A 298 4.77 16.44 -6.17
N GLN A 299 5.75 15.81 -6.81
CA GLN A 299 7.02 15.44 -6.20
C GLN A 299 8.17 15.92 -7.11
N VAL A 300 9.20 16.49 -6.50
CA VAL A 300 10.46 16.81 -7.15
C VAL A 300 11.56 16.11 -6.39
N ARG A 301 12.33 15.28 -7.06
CA ARG A 301 13.51 14.59 -6.50
C ARG A 301 14.74 14.99 -7.26
N PHE A 302 15.87 15.06 -6.58
CA PHE A 302 17.16 15.29 -7.21
C PHE A 302 18.21 14.32 -6.65
N GLU A 303 19.18 14.01 -7.49
CA GLU A 303 20.38 13.24 -7.17
C GLU A 303 21.57 14.00 -7.74
N HIS A 304 22.61 14.21 -6.93
CA HIS A 304 23.81 14.92 -7.34
C HIS A 304 25.08 14.21 -6.82
N LEU A 305 25.95 13.81 -7.74
CA LEU A 305 27.27 13.28 -7.39
C LEU A 305 28.19 14.43 -7.01
N LEU A 306 28.60 14.49 -5.75
CA LEU A 306 29.62 15.44 -5.30
C LEU A 306 31.01 15.01 -5.78
N ASN A 307 31.24 13.71 -5.83
CA ASN A 307 32.40 13.01 -6.38
C ASN A 307 32.09 11.50 -6.47
N ASP A 308 33.06 10.68 -6.84
CA ASP A 308 32.89 9.23 -7.03
C ASP A 308 32.40 8.49 -5.76
N ASN A 309 32.61 9.06 -4.57
CA ASN A 309 32.31 8.45 -3.30
C ASN A 309 31.14 9.08 -2.55
N TRP A 310 30.71 10.27 -2.91
CA TRP A 310 29.71 11.03 -2.18
C TRP A 310 28.61 11.53 -3.10
N SER A 311 27.38 11.29 -2.70
CA SER A 311 26.18 11.80 -3.38
C SER A 311 25.25 12.53 -2.43
N LEU A 312 24.62 13.56 -2.94
CA LEU A 312 23.57 14.32 -2.29
C LEU A 312 22.26 13.99 -3.01
N GLY A 313 21.26 13.49 -2.28
CA GLY A 313 19.92 13.23 -2.76
C GLY A 313 18.88 13.92 -1.91
N GLY A 314 17.69 14.08 -2.44
CA GLY A 314 16.57 14.64 -1.70
C GLY A 314 15.41 15.04 -2.58
N GLY A 315 14.46 15.75 -1.99
CA GLY A 315 13.32 16.23 -2.74
C GLY A 315 12.29 16.93 -1.88
N PHE A 316 11.25 17.31 -2.56
CA PHE A 316 10.05 17.92 -1.98
C PHE A 316 8.82 17.22 -2.53
N GLN A 317 7.86 16.92 -1.66
CA GLN A 317 6.53 16.47 -2.02
C GLN A 317 5.47 17.42 -1.49
N TYR A 318 4.52 17.73 -2.33
CA TYR A 318 3.25 18.35 -1.98
C TYR A 318 2.12 17.40 -2.30
N LEU A 319 1.29 17.11 -1.31
CA LEU A 319 0.10 16.30 -1.46
C LEU A 319 -1.09 17.08 -0.92
N ASP A 320 -2.18 17.14 -1.68
CA ASP A 320 -3.48 17.61 -1.21
C ASP A 320 -4.58 16.65 -1.59
N GLY A 321 -5.64 16.63 -0.79
CA GLY A 321 -6.77 15.77 -1.08
C GLY A 321 -8.03 16.17 -0.34
N SER A 322 -9.13 15.57 -0.76
CA SER A 322 -10.42 15.77 -0.13
C SER A 322 -11.33 14.55 -0.29
N LEU A 323 -12.09 14.24 0.75
CA LEU A 323 -13.19 13.28 0.72
C LEU A 323 -14.48 14.01 1.06
N LYS A 324 -15.39 14.14 0.09
CA LYS A 324 -16.64 14.91 0.24
C LYS A 324 -17.83 14.11 -0.24
N GLY A 325 -18.97 14.26 0.46
CA GLY A 325 -20.23 13.69 0.01
C GLY A 325 -21.12 13.18 1.13
N ASN A 326 -22.16 12.53 0.72
CA ASN A 326 -23.13 11.89 1.60
C ASN A 326 -22.75 10.43 1.86
N ALA A 327 -23.09 9.93 3.03
CA ALA A 327 -22.88 8.55 3.40
C ALA A 327 -23.95 8.09 4.39
N VAL A 328 -24.18 6.77 4.41
CA VAL A 328 -25.05 6.15 5.39
C VAL A 328 -24.22 5.14 6.20
N GLU A 329 -24.34 5.21 7.52
CA GLU A 329 -23.63 4.32 8.45
C GLU A 329 -24.58 3.69 9.45
N GLY A 330 -24.36 2.42 9.76
CA GLY A 330 -25.09 1.72 10.80
C GLY A 330 -24.64 2.14 12.19
N THR A 331 -25.58 2.16 13.13
CA THR A 331 -25.32 2.51 14.52
C THR A 331 -25.58 1.34 15.46
N ASN A 332 -26.69 0.65 15.30
CA ASN A 332 -27.09 -0.45 16.17
C ASN A 332 -28.08 -1.38 15.47
N LEU A 333 -27.97 -2.69 15.73
CA LEU A 333 -28.98 -3.67 15.34
C LEU A 333 -30.01 -3.80 16.46
N LEU A 334 -31.29 -3.71 16.13
CA LEU A 334 -32.36 -3.87 17.11
C LEU A 334 -32.45 -5.31 17.66
N PRO A 335 -33.11 -5.54 18.79
CA PRO A 335 -33.25 -6.87 19.40
C PRO A 335 -34.00 -7.90 18.53
N ASP A 336 -34.70 -7.46 17.48
CA ASP A 336 -35.33 -8.33 16.50
C ASP A 336 -34.29 -9.09 15.62
N GLY A 337 -32.98 -8.71 15.72
CA GLY A 337 -31.89 -9.32 14.97
C GLY A 337 -31.93 -9.03 13.46
N ARG A 338 -32.75 -8.09 13.02
CA ARG A 338 -33.07 -7.81 11.63
C ARG A 338 -33.02 -6.33 11.25
N THR A 339 -33.52 -5.45 12.11
CA THR A 339 -33.59 -4.01 11.84
C THR A 339 -32.32 -3.30 12.26
N LEU A 340 -31.52 -2.82 11.28
CA LEU A 340 -30.33 -1.99 11.51
C LEU A 340 -30.76 -0.51 11.57
N GLN A 341 -30.45 0.14 12.70
CA GLN A 341 -30.53 1.58 12.82
C GLN A 341 -29.35 2.22 12.07
N ARG A 342 -29.62 3.21 11.24
CA ARG A 342 -28.59 3.91 10.45
C ARG A 342 -28.66 5.42 10.70
N ASN A 343 -27.55 6.10 10.46
CA ASN A 343 -27.44 7.55 10.37
C ASN A 343 -27.16 7.95 8.93
N PHE A 344 -27.91 8.93 8.45
CA PHE A 344 -27.52 9.68 7.27
C PHE A 344 -26.47 10.72 7.67
N ASN A 345 -25.39 10.88 6.91
CA ASN A 345 -24.36 11.85 7.23
C ASN A 345 -23.80 12.50 5.96
N TYR A 346 -23.33 13.73 6.12
CA TYR A 346 -22.51 14.45 5.16
C TYR A 346 -21.10 14.59 5.71
N ARG A 347 -20.10 14.34 4.89
CA ARG A 347 -18.68 14.44 5.20
C ARG A 347 -17.99 15.45 4.31
N LYS A 348 -17.08 16.21 4.92
CA LYS A 348 -16.11 17.04 4.23
C LYS A 348 -14.79 16.93 5.00
N LEU A 349 -13.87 16.18 4.44
CA LEU A 349 -12.54 15.94 4.96
C LEU A 349 -11.55 16.52 3.96
N GLU A 350 -10.57 17.29 4.43
CA GLU A 350 -9.57 17.92 3.57
C GLU A 350 -8.20 17.80 4.23
N TRP A 351 -7.17 17.56 3.44
CA TRP A 351 -5.80 17.42 3.94
C TRP A 351 -4.79 17.99 2.98
N THR A 352 -3.67 18.45 3.53
CA THR A 352 -2.46 18.82 2.78
C THR A 352 -1.25 18.28 3.51
N ASP A 353 -0.24 17.84 2.76
CA ASP A 353 1.03 17.43 3.28
C ASP A 353 2.19 18.05 2.48
N ARG A 354 3.23 18.49 3.18
CA ARG A 354 4.46 19.03 2.61
C ARG A 354 5.62 18.34 3.28
N ASP A 355 6.36 17.57 2.51
CA ASP A 355 7.52 16.83 2.99
C ASP A 355 8.79 17.25 2.23
N TRP A 356 9.83 17.59 2.98
CA TRP A 356 11.16 17.94 2.50
C TRP A 356 12.18 16.95 3.03
N GLN A 357 12.98 16.38 2.16
CA GLN A 357 14.03 15.43 2.51
C GLN A 357 15.35 15.83 1.86
N LEU A 358 16.44 15.71 2.63
CA LEU A 358 17.80 15.89 2.15
C LEU A 358 18.68 14.80 2.74
N ASN A 359 19.39 14.07 1.89
CA ASN A 359 20.19 12.91 2.26
C ASN A 359 21.60 13.04 1.67
N LEU A 360 22.60 12.70 2.45
CA LEU A 360 23.99 12.56 2.01
C LEU A 360 24.38 11.10 2.16
N THR A 361 24.83 10.49 1.05
CA THR A 361 25.35 9.11 1.03
C THR A 361 26.85 9.16 0.73
N GLY A 362 27.63 8.41 1.50
CA GLY A 362 29.08 8.35 1.33
C GLY A 362 29.60 6.92 1.36
N HIS A 363 30.55 6.61 0.49
CA HIS A 363 31.29 5.36 0.46
C HIS A 363 32.76 5.64 0.79
N PHE A 364 33.29 5.00 1.82
CA PHE A 364 34.67 5.19 2.23
C PHE A 364 35.19 4.01 3.04
N ASP A 365 36.50 3.90 3.15
CA ASP A 365 37.17 2.86 3.91
C ASP A 365 37.83 3.41 5.16
N THR A 366 37.76 2.66 6.26
CA THR A 366 38.56 2.89 7.47
C THR A 366 39.40 1.66 7.80
N GLY A 367 40.63 1.66 7.31
CA GLY A 367 41.49 0.48 7.38
C GLY A 367 40.99 -0.63 6.46
N THR A 368 40.52 -1.73 7.04
CA THR A 368 39.94 -2.87 6.30
C THR A 368 38.41 -2.86 6.24
N LEU A 369 37.78 -1.85 6.82
CA LEU A 369 36.33 -1.75 6.87
C LEU A 369 35.82 -0.84 5.76
N SER A 370 34.85 -1.31 4.98
CA SER A 370 34.18 -0.49 3.97
C SER A 370 32.82 -0.03 4.49
N HIS A 371 32.55 1.26 4.35
CA HIS A 371 31.38 1.94 4.88
C HIS A 371 30.46 2.45 3.77
N THR A 372 29.16 2.28 3.95
CA THR A 372 28.11 3.03 3.25
C THR A 372 27.36 3.84 4.28
N LEU A 373 27.75 5.10 4.44
CA LEU A 373 27.14 6.04 5.38
C LEU A 373 25.98 6.77 4.72
N LEU A 374 24.83 6.78 5.37
CA LEU A 374 23.68 7.61 5.03
C LEU A 374 23.37 8.54 6.20
N THR A 375 23.24 9.83 5.93
CA THR A 375 22.71 10.80 6.90
C THR A 375 21.71 11.72 6.22
N GLY A 376 20.72 12.20 6.94
CA GLY A 376 19.72 13.07 6.35
C GLY A 376 18.89 13.84 7.36
N ILE A 377 18.20 14.84 6.83
CA ILE A 377 17.22 15.65 7.53
C ILE A 377 15.88 15.58 6.80
N GLU A 378 14.81 15.70 7.56
CA GLU A 378 13.44 15.68 7.03
C GLU A 378 12.59 16.70 7.78
N TYR A 379 11.73 17.39 7.05
CA TYR A 379 10.70 18.26 7.59
C TYR A 379 9.37 17.94 6.93
N GLU A 380 8.37 17.53 7.72
CA GLU A 380 7.00 17.28 7.29
C GLU A 380 6.04 18.27 7.97
N ASN A 381 5.09 18.81 7.20
CA ASN A 381 3.95 19.58 7.73
C ASN A 381 2.67 19.06 7.12
N TYR A 382 1.92 18.32 7.92
CA TYR A 382 0.62 17.77 7.57
C TYR A 382 -0.49 18.54 8.24
N HIS A 383 -1.47 18.99 7.46
CA HIS A 383 -2.70 19.63 7.94
C HIS A 383 -3.91 18.81 7.52
N TYR A 384 -4.84 18.62 8.46
CA TYR A 384 -6.09 17.90 8.24
C TYR A 384 -7.25 18.68 8.82
N SER A 385 -8.40 18.74 8.12
CA SER A 385 -9.65 19.30 8.63
C SER A 385 -10.82 18.36 8.35
N SER A 386 -11.77 18.32 9.29
CA SER A 386 -12.88 17.38 9.28
C SER A 386 -14.19 18.06 9.67
N ILE A 387 -15.20 17.91 8.82
CA ILE A 387 -16.59 18.25 9.13
C ILE A 387 -17.45 17.02 8.85
N ILE A 388 -18.12 16.50 9.88
CA ILE A 388 -19.13 15.44 9.72
C ILE A 388 -20.42 15.89 10.37
N ARG A 389 -21.50 15.99 9.58
CA ARG A 389 -22.86 16.22 10.08
C ARG A 389 -23.63 14.93 10.01
N ARG A 390 -24.32 14.55 11.09
CA ARG A 390 -25.18 13.36 11.15
C ARG A 390 -26.64 13.76 11.28
N SER A 391 -27.52 12.90 10.80
CA SER A 391 -28.96 13.07 11.05
C SER A 391 -29.28 12.91 12.54
N SER A 392 -30.23 13.72 13.03
CA SER A 392 -30.73 13.59 14.40
C SER A 392 -31.73 12.44 14.53
N ALA A 393 -32.40 12.06 13.46
CA ALA A 393 -33.33 10.95 13.41
C ALA A 393 -32.63 9.67 12.88
N SER A 394 -33.06 8.53 13.40
CA SER A 394 -32.64 7.23 12.91
C SER A 394 -33.23 6.96 11.51
N TYR A 395 -32.50 6.13 10.76
CA TYR A 395 -32.81 5.75 9.39
C TYR A 395 -32.76 4.22 9.25
N PRO A 396 -33.77 3.50 9.76
CA PRO A 396 -33.73 2.04 9.87
C PRO A 396 -33.83 1.33 8.53
N ILE A 397 -33.26 0.12 8.46
CA ILE A 397 -33.37 -0.79 7.30
C ILE A 397 -33.44 -2.23 7.78
N ASP A 398 -34.17 -3.06 7.04
CA ASP A 398 -34.10 -4.51 7.13
C ASP A 398 -32.83 -5.02 6.44
N ILE A 399 -31.96 -5.75 7.17
CA ILE A 399 -30.68 -6.23 6.63
C ILE A 399 -30.80 -7.44 5.69
N TYR A 400 -31.96 -8.10 5.65
CA TYR A 400 -32.22 -9.27 4.79
C TYR A 400 -33.09 -8.95 3.59
N ASP A 401 -33.89 -7.87 3.65
CA ASP A 401 -34.77 -7.41 2.56
C ASP A 401 -34.71 -5.88 2.50
N PRO A 402 -33.57 -5.32 2.08
CA PRO A 402 -33.34 -3.88 2.15
C PRO A 402 -34.16 -3.12 1.12
N VAL A 403 -34.96 -2.15 1.58
CA VAL A 403 -35.66 -1.19 0.73
C VAL A 403 -34.92 0.13 0.76
N LEU A 404 -34.16 0.41 -0.33
CA LEU A 404 -33.40 1.64 -0.51
C LEU A 404 -34.26 2.78 -1.11
N GLY A 405 -33.72 4.01 -1.08
CA GLY A 405 -34.38 5.19 -1.65
C GLY A 405 -35.49 5.77 -0.76
N GLN A 406 -35.49 5.48 0.53
CA GLN A 406 -36.41 6.07 1.49
C GLN A 406 -36.07 7.54 1.74
N PRO A 407 -37.07 8.40 2.08
CA PRO A 407 -36.80 9.81 2.40
C PRO A 407 -35.74 9.93 3.51
N ARG A 408 -34.63 10.59 3.19
CA ARG A 408 -33.53 10.78 4.13
C ARG A 408 -33.89 11.76 5.25
N PRO A 409 -33.46 11.51 6.50
CA PRO A 409 -33.67 12.46 7.59
C PRO A 409 -32.79 13.71 7.40
N ALA A 410 -33.25 14.82 7.97
CA ALA A 410 -32.49 16.06 7.95
C ALA A 410 -31.21 15.95 8.78
N LEU A 411 -30.15 16.56 8.29
CA LEU A 411 -28.89 16.68 9.03
C LEU A 411 -29.06 17.61 10.25
N ALA A 412 -28.42 17.29 11.36
CA ALA A 412 -28.36 18.14 12.53
C ALA A 412 -27.70 19.50 12.19
N ALA A 413 -28.17 20.57 12.82
CA ALA A 413 -27.63 21.91 12.62
C ALA A 413 -26.15 22.00 13.05
N LEU A 414 -25.80 21.37 14.18
CA LEU A 414 -24.43 21.32 14.68
C LEU A 414 -23.72 20.06 14.13
N PRO A 415 -22.47 20.18 13.63
CA PRO A 415 -21.66 19.05 13.23
C PRO A 415 -21.37 18.10 14.41
N ALA A 416 -21.38 16.80 14.13
CA ALA A 416 -20.91 15.76 15.08
C ALA A 416 -19.38 15.80 15.23
N THR A 417 -18.68 16.15 14.15
CA THR A 417 -17.24 16.40 14.11
C THR A 417 -17.02 17.74 13.39
N TRP A 418 -16.20 18.59 13.97
CA TRP A 418 -15.75 19.85 13.35
C TRP A 418 -14.41 20.22 13.99
N ASP A 419 -13.35 19.81 13.37
CA ASP A 419 -12.01 19.96 13.90
C ASP A 419 -10.97 20.20 12.81
N SER A 420 -9.81 20.61 13.24
CA SER A 420 -8.60 20.63 12.42
C SER A 420 -7.39 20.22 13.25
N GLU A 421 -6.43 19.59 12.62
CA GLU A 421 -5.13 19.26 13.23
C GLU A 421 -3.99 19.64 12.32
N ASN A 422 -2.87 20.05 12.94
CA ASN A 422 -1.63 20.34 12.27
C ASN A 422 -0.53 19.50 12.94
N LEU A 423 0.18 18.72 12.13
CA LEU A 423 1.24 17.85 12.58
C LEU A 423 2.54 18.31 11.92
N GLN A 424 3.56 18.64 12.72
CA GLN A 424 4.86 19.02 12.23
C GLN A 424 5.91 18.05 12.74
N THR A 425 6.79 17.62 11.86
CA THR A 425 7.90 16.73 12.20
C THR A 425 9.21 17.30 11.69
N TRP A 426 10.17 17.42 12.58
CA TRP A 426 11.58 17.63 12.24
C TRP A 426 12.35 16.38 12.59
N ALA A 427 13.14 15.88 11.66
CA ALA A 427 13.95 14.70 11.92
C ALA A 427 15.37 14.84 11.40
N PHE A 428 16.27 14.17 12.11
CA PHE A 428 17.65 13.90 11.70
C PHE A 428 17.90 12.40 11.84
N PHE A 429 18.52 11.79 10.84
CA PHE A 429 18.90 10.38 10.92
C PHE A 429 20.31 10.15 10.39
N ILE A 430 20.94 9.11 10.92
CA ILE A 430 22.24 8.63 10.50
C ILE A 430 22.23 7.11 10.53
N GLN A 431 22.84 6.50 9.53
CA GLN A 431 22.97 5.06 9.40
C GLN A 431 24.29 4.73 8.73
N ASP A 432 24.94 3.69 9.19
CA ASP A 432 26.14 3.13 8.56
C ASP A 432 25.95 1.64 8.28
N GLN A 433 26.24 1.22 7.07
CA GLN A 433 26.38 -0.15 6.65
C GLN A 433 27.88 -0.44 6.53
N VAL A 434 28.38 -1.36 7.34
CA VAL A 434 29.83 -1.62 7.45
C VAL A 434 30.12 -3.07 7.04
N ALA A 435 30.93 -3.24 6.00
CA ALA A 435 31.53 -4.54 5.71
C ALA A 435 32.69 -4.76 6.69
N LEU A 436 32.45 -5.56 7.74
CA LEU A 436 33.43 -5.91 8.76
C LEU A 436 34.46 -6.93 8.23
N THR A 437 34.00 -7.80 7.35
CA THR A 437 34.78 -8.75 6.55
C THR A 437 34.08 -8.97 5.21
N GLU A 438 34.68 -9.71 4.32
CA GLU A 438 34.01 -10.09 3.05
C GLU A 438 32.66 -10.80 3.26
N ARG A 439 32.48 -11.48 4.40
CA ARG A 439 31.28 -12.29 4.72
C ARG A 439 30.42 -11.72 5.85
N LEU A 440 30.91 -10.78 6.64
CA LEU A 440 30.19 -10.23 7.79
C LEU A 440 29.93 -8.75 7.55
N LYS A 441 28.67 -8.37 7.50
CA LYS A 441 28.23 -6.97 7.37
C LYS A 441 27.38 -6.58 8.58
N ALA A 442 27.51 -5.34 9.02
CA ALA A 442 26.74 -4.75 10.08
C ALA A 442 25.99 -3.52 9.56
N LEU A 443 24.81 -3.28 10.11
CA LEU A 443 24.05 -2.06 9.92
C LEU A 443 23.73 -1.48 11.28
N ALA A 444 24.02 -0.19 11.48
CA ALA A 444 23.63 0.55 12.66
C ALA A 444 23.02 1.89 12.23
N GLY A 445 21.89 2.26 12.81
CA GLY A 445 21.24 3.53 12.49
C GLY A 445 20.41 4.05 13.65
N VAL A 446 20.17 5.35 13.64
CA VAL A 446 19.31 6.03 14.60
C VAL A 446 18.65 7.24 13.93
N ARG A 447 17.38 7.47 14.26
CA ARG A 447 16.63 8.69 13.92
C ARG A 447 16.24 9.40 15.21
N PHE A 448 16.43 10.69 15.21
CA PHE A 448 15.94 11.62 16.21
C PHE A 448 14.86 12.46 15.55
N GLU A 449 13.69 12.56 16.17
CA GLU A 449 12.63 13.39 15.65
C GLU A 449 11.93 14.18 16.75
N ARG A 450 11.48 15.37 16.37
CA ARG A 450 10.55 16.18 17.13
C ARG A 450 9.24 16.26 16.39
N PHE A 451 8.19 15.79 17.03
CA PHE A 451 6.82 15.80 16.54
C PHE A 451 5.99 16.81 17.34
N GLU A 452 5.27 17.69 16.66
CA GLU A 452 4.36 18.66 17.25
C GLU A 452 2.96 18.43 16.69
N HIS A 453 1.97 18.37 17.57
CA HIS A 453 0.59 18.12 17.27
C HIS A 453 -0.29 19.22 17.87
N ASP A 454 -0.89 20.04 17.02
CA ASP A 454 -1.89 21.03 17.36
C ASP A 454 -3.27 20.53 16.91
N TYR A 455 -4.22 20.44 17.83
CA TYR A 455 -5.59 20.03 17.58
C TYR A 455 -6.54 21.14 18.01
N ASP A 456 -7.49 21.51 17.13
CA ASP A 456 -8.47 22.58 17.32
C ASP A 456 -9.88 22.01 17.09
N ASP A 457 -10.67 21.90 18.17
CA ASP A 457 -12.06 21.48 18.15
C ASP A 457 -12.99 22.70 18.01
N LYS A 458 -13.48 22.94 16.79
CA LYS A 458 -14.34 24.06 16.44
C LYS A 458 -15.76 23.98 17.06
N ARG A 459 -16.08 22.90 17.79
CA ARG A 459 -17.38 22.73 18.45
C ARG A 459 -17.41 23.45 19.80
N PRO A 460 -18.62 23.71 20.38
CA PRO A 460 -18.73 24.35 21.69
C PRO A 460 -18.03 23.62 22.85
N ALA A 461 -17.73 22.32 22.68
CA ALA A 461 -17.02 21.52 23.69
C ALA A 461 -15.55 21.94 23.85
N ASN A 462 -14.98 22.56 22.84
CA ASN A 462 -13.60 23.09 22.74
C ASN A 462 -12.55 22.23 23.46
N ARG A 463 -12.04 21.24 22.74
CA ARG A 463 -11.04 20.27 23.24
C ARG A 463 -9.67 20.53 22.63
N ASP A 464 -9.30 21.79 22.48
CA ASP A 464 -8.03 22.18 21.88
C ASP A 464 -6.86 21.70 22.73
N PHE A 465 -5.81 21.28 22.06
CA PHE A 465 -4.54 21.00 22.71
C PHE A 465 -3.38 21.20 21.74
N SER A 466 -2.21 21.44 22.32
CA SER A 466 -0.92 21.43 21.64
C SER A 466 0.02 20.52 22.41
N LYS A 467 0.67 19.56 21.75
CA LYS A 467 1.58 18.61 22.37
C LYS A 467 2.82 18.40 21.49
N GLY A 468 4.00 18.56 22.10
CA GLY A 468 5.27 18.23 21.48
C GLY A 468 5.84 16.94 22.06
N GLU A 469 6.38 16.07 21.21
CA GLU A 469 6.99 14.80 21.59
C GLU A 469 8.32 14.61 20.88
N ASN A 470 9.22 13.85 21.51
CA ASN A 470 10.50 13.47 20.90
C ASN A 470 10.54 11.96 20.71
N GLY A 471 10.95 11.55 19.52
CA GLY A 471 11.17 10.15 19.15
C GLY A 471 12.66 9.87 18.99
N VAL A 472 13.10 8.71 19.50
CA VAL A 472 14.43 8.15 19.22
C VAL A 472 14.26 6.71 18.81
N THR A 473 14.55 6.41 17.56
CA THR A 473 14.30 5.10 16.95
C THR A 473 15.61 4.49 16.43
N PRO A 474 16.36 3.80 17.29
CA PRO A 474 17.55 3.06 16.88
C PRO A 474 17.18 1.77 16.15
N ARG A 475 18.09 1.34 15.27
CA ARG A 475 18.12 0.01 14.68
C ARG A 475 19.54 -0.54 14.60
N PHE A 476 19.65 -1.85 14.68
CA PHE A 476 20.91 -2.55 14.51
C PHE A 476 20.66 -3.89 13.83
N GLY A 477 21.53 -4.27 12.90
CA GLY A 477 21.47 -5.54 12.18
C GLY A 477 22.85 -6.09 11.89
N LEU A 478 22.93 -7.42 11.83
CA LEU A 478 24.10 -8.17 11.36
C LEU A 478 23.65 -9.19 10.32
N ILE A 479 24.45 -9.37 9.30
CA ILE A 479 24.27 -10.44 8.30
C ILE A 479 25.60 -11.11 8.02
N TYR A 480 25.57 -12.45 7.95
CA TYR A 480 26.76 -13.27 7.74
C TYR A 480 26.52 -14.27 6.62
N ASP A 481 27.35 -14.21 5.59
CA ASP A 481 27.33 -15.12 4.47
C ASP A 481 27.99 -16.44 4.87
N LEU A 482 27.17 -17.46 5.17
CA LEU A 482 27.64 -18.84 5.46
C LEU A 482 28.28 -19.46 4.22
N THR A 483 27.65 -19.23 3.06
CA THR A 483 28.13 -19.58 1.73
C THR A 483 27.80 -18.44 0.75
N ASP A 484 28.21 -18.56 -0.49
CA ASP A 484 27.89 -17.56 -1.54
C ASP A 484 26.39 -17.48 -1.90
N THR A 485 25.60 -18.47 -1.42
CA THR A 485 24.16 -18.59 -1.67
C THR A 485 23.31 -18.58 -0.40
N LEU A 486 23.91 -18.60 0.77
CA LEU A 486 23.21 -18.71 2.05
C LEU A 486 23.74 -17.72 3.06
N ALA A 487 22.91 -16.82 3.51
CA ALA A 487 23.22 -15.88 4.58
C ALA A 487 22.27 -16.06 5.77
N VAL A 488 22.76 -15.75 6.96
CA VAL A 488 21.96 -15.63 8.19
C VAL A 488 22.05 -14.22 8.72
N TYR A 489 20.97 -13.73 9.28
CA TYR A 489 20.95 -12.38 9.84
C TYR A 489 20.19 -12.31 11.16
N ALA A 490 20.49 -11.27 11.93
CA ALA A 490 19.72 -10.87 13.10
C ALA A 490 19.58 -9.36 13.15
N ASN A 491 18.42 -8.86 13.57
CA ASN A 491 18.23 -7.43 13.76
C ASN A 491 17.37 -7.10 15.00
N THR A 492 17.49 -5.85 15.43
CA THR A 492 16.58 -5.23 16.39
C THR A 492 16.30 -3.80 15.94
N ALA A 493 15.04 -3.39 16.04
CA ALA A 493 14.58 -2.06 15.67
C ALA A 493 13.48 -1.56 16.60
N ARG A 494 13.31 -0.23 16.66
CA ARG A 494 12.20 0.40 17.38
C ARG A 494 11.29 1.16 16.45
N SER A 495 9.99 1.24 16.79
CA SER A 495 9.02 2.14 16.16
C SER A 495 8.54 3.19 17.15
N PHE A 496 8.07 4.29 16.57
CA PHE A 496 7.46 5.40 17.25
C PHE A 496 6.23 5.83 16.45
N LYS A 497 5.07 5.94 17.13
CA LYS A 497 3.83 6.40 16.50
C LYS A 497 3.07 7.30 17.46
N PRO A 498 3.02 8.62 17.19
CA PRO A 498 2.16 9.53 17.94
C PRO A 498 0.70 9.10 17.90
N ASN A 499 0.00 9.24 19.02
CA ASN A 499 -1.44 9.11 19.08
C ASN A 499 -2.06 10.43 18.63
N THR A 500 -2.64 10.47 17.42
CA THR A 500 -3.23 11.65 16.78
C THR A 500 -4.76 11.62 16.86
N GLY A 501 -5.41 12.74 16.50
CA GLY A 501 -6.84 12.90 16.50
C GLY A 501 -7.41 13.44 17.83
N ALA A 502 -8.73 13.53 17.90
CA ALA A 502 -9.43 14.06 19.06
C ALA A 502 -9.09 13.31 20.36
N PRO A 503 -8.85 14.02 21.47
CA PRO A 503 -8.66 13.37 22.75
C PRO A 503 -9.92 12.60 23.14
N ALA A 504 -9.77 11.32 23.43
CA ALA A 504 -10.89 10.50 23.87
C ALA A 504 -11.35 10.94 25.28
N GLY A 505 -12.64 11.23 25.43
CA GLY A 505 -13.26 11.47 26.71
C GLY A 505 -12.98 12.82 27.38
N GLY A 506 -12.53 13.86 26.67
CA GLY A 506 -12.45 15.21 27.22
C GLY A 506 -11.21 15.51 28.06
N GLY A 507 -10.15 14.70 27.96
CA GLY A 507 -8.84 15.02 28.52
C GLY A 507 -8.19 16.22 27.79
N SER A 508 -7.52 17.09 28.54
CA SER A 508 -6.77 18.21 27.99
C SER A 508 -5.38 17.76 27.60
N GLY A 509 -5.20 17.19 26.42
CA GLY A 509 -3.88 16.84 25.90
C GLY A 509 -3.84 15.49 25.19
N GLY A 510 -2.90 15.34 24.30
CA GLY A 510 -2.66 14.09 23.57
C GLY A 510 -2.09 12.98 24.48
N PHE A 511 -2.23 11.76 24.05
CA PHE A 511 -1.67 10.59 24.73
C PHE A 511 -0.18 10.43 24.44
N ASP A 512 0.51 9.69 25.28
CA ASP A 512 1.89 9.28 24.98
C ASP A 512 1.93 8.41 23.72
N PRO A 513 3.01 8.50 22.93
CA PRO A 513 3.12 7.77 21.68
C PRO A 513 3.18 6.26 21.90
N GLU A 514 2.62 5.50 20.98
CA GLU A 514 2.88 4.08 20.89
C GLU A 514 4.35 3.84 20.56
N LYS A 515 4.95 2.82 21.19
CA LYS A 515 6.35 2.43 20.99
C LYS A 515 6.44 0.95 20.70
N GLY A 516 7.07 0.61 19.58
CA GLY A 516 7.34 -0.77 19.22
C GLY A 516 8.80 -1.15 19.43
N LYS A 517 9.03 -2.41 19.78
CA LYS A 517 10.34 -3.04 19.85
C LYS A 517 10.30 -4.40 19.20
N SER A 518 11.23 -4.63 18.27
CA SER A 518 11.33 -5.87 17.50
C SER A 518 12.69 -6.51 17.64
N TYR A 519 12.67 -7.85 17.64
CA TYR A 519 13.83 -8.72 17.42
C TYR A 519 13.46 -9.68 16.30
N GLU A 520 14.41 -9.86 15.38
CA GLU A 520 14.26 -10.74 14.23
C GLU A 520 15.54 -11.53 14.02
N PHE A 521 15.38 -12.80 13.66
CA PHE A 521 16.45 -13.67 13.17
C PHE A 521 15.95 -14.35 11.89
N GLY A 522 16.79 -14.34 10.84
CA GLY A 522 16.38 -14.90 9.55
C GLY A 522 17.51 -15.50 8.75
N VAL A 523 17.08 -16.13 7.66
CA VAL A 523 17.94 -16.83 6.70
C VAL A 523 17.55 -16.35 5.31
N LYS A 524 18.53 -16.06 4.48
CA LYS A 524 18.37 -15.71 3.05
C LYS A 524 19.11 -16.74 2.22
N TRP A 525 18.39 -17.34 1.28
CA TRP A 525 18.96 -18.29 0.35
C TRP A 525 18.67 -17.89 -1.09
N GLU A 526 19.66 -18.06 -1.96
CA GLU A 526 19.52 -17.90 -3.41
C GLU A 526 20.01 -19.18 -4.11
N SER A 527 19.37 -19.51 -5.24
CA SER A 527 19.90 -20.57 -6.12
C SER A 527 21.26 -20.17 -6.70
N LEU A 528 22.06 -21.15 -7.13
CA LEU A 528 23.39 -20.91 -7.70
C LEU A 528 23.39 -20.00 -8.92
N ASP A 529 22.34 -20.04 -9.72
CA ASP A 529 22.10 -19.19 -10.88
C ASP A 529 21.44 -17.86 -10.50
N ARG A 530 21.19 -17.63 -9.20
CA ARG A 530 20.52 -16.45 -8.64
C ARG A 530 19.13 -16.16 -9.22
N GLN A 531 18.47 -17.16 -9.81
CA GLN A 531 17.13 -17.02 -10.38
C GLN A 531 16.02 -17.16 -9.33
N LEU A 532 16.25 -17.90 -8.24
CA LEU A 532 15.27 -18.12 -7.18
C LEU A 532 15.82 -17.65 -5.84
N SER A 533 14.99 -17.01 -5.03
CA SER A 533 15.32 -16.59 -3.66
C SER A 533 14.29 -17.08 -2.66
N VAL A 534 14.75 -17.41 -1.46
CA VAL A 534 13.94 -17.73 -0.27
C VAL A 534 14.43 -16.89 0.90
N ASP A 535 13.53 -16.17 1.54
CA ASP A 535 13.77 -15.45 2.80
C ASP A 535 12.88 -16.07 3.88
N ALA A 536 13.45 -16.43 5.01
CA ALA A 536 12.70 -16.95 6.15
C ALA A 536 13.14 -16.26 7.44
N ALA A 537 12.18 -15.79 8.25
CA ALA A 537 12.46 -15.04 9.47
C ALA A 537 11.52 -15.43 10.61
N ILE A 538 12.08 -15.57 11.81
CA ILE A 538 11.31 -15.60 13.07
C ILE A 538 11.42 -14.23 13.73
N TYR A 539 10.34 -13.78 14.37
CA TYR A 539 10.30 -12.47 14.99
C TYR A 539 9.56 -12.45 16.32
N HIS A 540 9.88 -11.44 17.11
CA HIS A 540 9.19 -11.10 18.35
C HIS A 540 9.05 -9.58 18.43
N ILE A 541 7.79 -9.09 18.47
CA ILE A 541 7.45 -7.66 18.50
C ILE A 541 6.56 -7.38 19.72
N VAL A 542 6.88 -6.31 20.45
CA VAL A 542 6.03 -5.78 21.54
C VAL A 542 5.71 -4.33 21.21
N LYS A 543 4.43 -3.95 21.31
CA LYS A 543 3.95 -2.57 21.19
C LYS A 543 3.33 -2.13 22.51
N GLU A 544 3.86 -1.06 23.09
CA GLU A 544 3.47 -0.44 24.35
C GLU A 544 2.71 0.87 24.12
N ASN A 545 2.08 1.39 25.16
CA ASN A 545 1.28 2.63 25.15
C ASN A 545 0.06 2.55 24.21
N VAL A 546 -0.46 1.35 24.00
CA VAL A 546 -1.70 1.17 23.24
C VAL A 546 -2.86 1.78 24.04
N LEU A 547 -3.75 2.52 23.38
CA LEU A 547 -4.89 3.15 24.04
C LEU A 547 -5.87 2.10 24.57
N THR A 548 -6.17 2.17 25.85
CA THR A 548 -7.15 1.34 26.55
C THR A 548 -8.10 2.19 27.37
N ASN A 549 -9.20 1.63 27.87
CA ASN A 549 -10.15 2.37 28.71
C ASN A 549 -9.50 2.76 30.05
N ASP A 550 -9.83 3.97 30.54
CA ASP A 550 -9.44 4.41 31.88
C ASP A 550 -10.26 3.61 32.92
N PRO A 551 -9.63 2.83 33.82
CA PRO A 551 -10.35 2.04 34.81
C PRO A 551 -11.08 2.88 35.88
N SER A 552 -10.77 4.16 36.01
CA SER A 552 -11.46 5.10 36.89
C SER A 552 -12.74 5.68 36.28
N ASP A 553 -12.89 5.57 34.94
CA ASP A 553 -14.05 6.04 34.20
C ASP A 553 -15.09 4.92 34.00
N LEU A 554 -16.11 4.91 34.80
CA LEU A 554 -17.20 3.93 34.71
C LEU A 554 -18.06 4.10 33.45
N THR A 555 -17.92 5.20 32.71
CA THR A 555 -18.63 5.42 31.45
C THR A 555 -17.91 4.79 30.23
N GLY A 556 -16.65 4.39 30.38
CA GLY A 556 -15.82 3.86 29.31
C GLY A 556 -15.46 4.88 28.22
N THR A 557 -15.67 6.17 28.50
CA THR A 557 -15.45 7.27 27.55
C THR A 557 -13.96 7.66 27.50
N TYR A 558 -13.32 7.68 28.68
CA TYR A 558 -11.92 8.08 28.81
C TYR A 558 -10.95 6.96 28.47
N LYS A 559 -9.81 7.33 27.88
CA LYS A 559 -8.72 6.41 27.49
C LYS A 559 -7.43 6.79 28.23
N ILE A 560 -6.57 5.81 28.39
CA ILE A 560 -5.18 5.96 28.84
C ILE A 560 -4.25 5.18 27.93
N ALA A 561 -3.00 5.63 27.78
CA ALA A 561 -1.97 4.94 27.03
C ALA A 561 -1.24 3.93 27.93
N ALA A 562 -1.88 2.81 28.24
CA ALA A 562 -1.38 1.82 29.19
C ALA A 562 -1.46 0.37 28.69
N GLY A 563 -1.98 0.15 27.47
CA GLY A 563 -2.10 -1.16 26.87
C GLY A 563 -0.78 -1.67 26.28
N GLU A 564 -0.67 -3.00 26.16
CA GLU A 564 0.45 -3.67 25.51
C GLU A 564 -0.07 -4.82 24.65
N VAL A 565 0.47 -4.93 23.45
CA VAL A 565 0.21 -6.05 22.54
C VAL A 565 1.53 -6.68 22.10
N ARG A 566 1.51 -8.00 21.93
CA ARG A 566 2.66 -8.78 21.49
C ARG A 566 2.31 -9.53 20.22
N SER A 567 3.25 -9.57 19.28
CA SER A 567 3.21 -10.47 18.13
C SER A 567 4.52 -11.24 18.00
N ARG A 568 4.42 -12.52 17.72
CA ARG A 568 5.56 -13.39 17.40
C ARG A 568 5.17 -14.35 16.29
N GLY A 569 6.12 -14.76 15.49
CA GLY A 569 5.79 -15.60 14.36
C GLY A 569 6.96 -15.99 13.48
N LEU A 570 6.58 -16.53 12.33
CA LEU A 570 7.47 -16.97 11.27
C LEU A 570 6.94 -16.44 9.94
N ASP A 571 7.81 -15.87 9.13
CA ASP A 571 7.54 -15.53 7.72
C ASP A 571 8.47 -16.36 6.83
N ILE A 572 7.95 -16.85 5.71
CA ILE A 572 8.72 -17.48 4.63
C ILE A 572 8.25 -16.87 3.33
N ASN A 573 9.16 -16.37 2.51
CA ASN A 573 8.88 -15.80 1.20
C ASN A 573 9.72 -16.47 0.14
N VAL A 574 9.16 -16.66 -1.04
CA VAL A 574 9.82 -17.19 -2.23
C VAL A 574 9.51 -16.30 -3.42
N ALA A 575 10.51 -16.01 -4.24
CA ALA A 575 10.35 -15.28 -5.48
C ALA A 575 11.41 -15.67 -6.50
N GLY A 576 11.03 -15.82 -7.76
CA GLY A 576 11.96 -16.06 -8.86
C GLY A 576 11.51 -17.06 -9.89
N ASN A 577 12.47 -17.61 -10.60
CA ASN A 577 12.28 -18.55 -11.68
C ASN A 577 12.81 -19.95 -11.26
N LEU A 578 11.98 -20.97 -11.43
CA LEU A 578 12.42 -22.38 -11.32
C LEU A 578 13.12 -22.84 -12.60
N THR A 579 12.63 -22.35 -13.74
CA THR A 579 13.23 -22.44 -15.06
C THR A 579 12.98 -21.11 -15.77
N PRO A 580 13.60 -20.81 -16.93
CA PRO A 580 13.32 -19.60 -17.68
C PRO A 580 11.83 -19.39 -18.00
N GLU A 581 11.07 -20.49 -18.14
CA GLU A 581 9.64 -20.48 -18.46
C GLU A 581 8.75 -20.45 -17.22
N TRP A 582 9.24 -20.89 -16.06
CA TRP A 582 8.44 -21.12 -14.86
C TRP A 582 8.79 -20.14 -13.74
N ARG A 583 7.92 -19.20 -13.51
CA ARG A 583 8.05 -18.13 -12.49
C ARG A 583 7.15 -18.41 -11.31
N MET A 584 7.61 -18.02 -10.11
CA MET A 584 6.82 -18.13 -8.87
C MET A 584 7.08 -16.98 -7.91
N ILE A 585 6.04 -16.60 -7.16
CA ILE A 585 6.13 -15.67 -6.03
C ILE A 585 5.08 -16.02 -4.99
N GLY A 586 5.42 -15.91 -3.72
CA GLY A 586 4.48 -16.15 -2.63
C GLY A 586 5.15 -16.32 -1.29
N GLY A 587 4.40 -16.84 -0.32
CA GLY A 587 4.94 -17.10 1.00
C GLY A 587 3.94 -17.70 1.97
N TYR A 588 4.47 -18.02 3.14
CA TYR A 588 3.73 -18.51 4.30
C TYR A 588 4.05 -17.63 5.50
N ALA A 589 3.05 -17.32 6.31
CA ALA A 589 3.26 -16.70 7.61
C ALA A 589 2.46 -17.39 8.71
N TYR A 590 3.10 -17.52 9.86
CA TYR A 590 2.46 -17.88 11.13
C TYR A 590 2.56 -16.70 12.09
N VAL A 591 1.43 -16.28 12.68
CA VAL A 591 1.32 -15.09 13.53
C VAL A 591 0.57 -15.43 14.82
N ASP A 592 1.22 -15.23 15.97
CA ASP A 592 0.60 -15.28 17.30
C ASP A 592 0.60 -13.87 17.88
N ALA A 593 -0.53 -13.15 17.67
CA ALA A 593 -0.70 -11.76 18.07
C ALA A 593 -1.82 -11.63 19.10
N GLU A 594 -1.51 -11.09 20.29
CA GLU A 594 -2.42 -10.99 21.41
C GLU A 594 -2.21 -9.76 22.28
N VAL A 595 -3.25 -9.36 22.97
CA VAL A 595 -3.20 -8.39 24.08
C VAL A 595 -2.47 -9.03 25.24
N THR A 596 -1.39 -8.40 25.72
CA THR A 596 -0.62 -8.84 26.91
C THR A 596 -0.90 -8.03 28.15
N LYS A 597 -1.32 -6.75 27.97
CA LYS A 597 -1.74 -5.85 29.03
C LYS A 597 -2.86 -4.94 28.53
N ASP A 598 -3.95 -4.88 29.26
CA ASP A 598 -5.08 -3.98 29.03
C ASP A 598 -5.88 -3.80 30.31
N THR A 599 -6.66 -2.73 30.42
CA THR A 599 -7.49 -2.42 31.60
C THR A 599 -8.86 -3.10 31.54
N THR A 600 -9.33 -3.50 30.36
CA THR A 600 -10.66 -4.08 30.13
C THR A 600 -10.63 -5.41 29.40
N LEU A 601 -9.61 -5.63 28.55
CA LEU A 601 -9.49 -6.85 27.76
C LEU A 601 -8.65 -7.90 28.50
N PRO A 602 -9.08 -9.16 28.54
CA PRO A 602 -8.28 -10.25 29.09
C PRO A 602 -6.96 -10.42 28.33
N LYS A 603 -5.90 -10.78 29.05
CA LYS A 603 -4.66 -11.24 28.43
C LYS A 603 -4.96 -12.45 27.54
N GLY A 604 -4.34 -12.48 26.33
CA GLY A 604 -4.59 -13.51 25.33
C GLY A 604 -5.73 -13.17 24.37
N THR A 605 -6.37 -11.99 24.50
CA THR A 605 -7.36 -11.53 23.51
C THR A 605 -6.69 -11.37 22.15
N ARG A 606 -7.24 -12.03 21.12
CA ARG A 606 -6.73 -11.96 19.74
C ARG A 606 -6.99 -10.58 19.14
N LEU A 607 -6.04 -10.10 18.35
CA LEU A 607 -6.23 -8.87 17.57
C LEU A 607 -7.16 -9.11 16.37
N ALA A 608 -7.98 -8.10 16.04
CA ALA A 608 -8.91 -8.17 14.91
C ALA A 608 -8.19 -8.34 13.57
N ASN A 609 -8.81 -9.06 12.64
CA ASN A 609 -8.32 -9.32 11.28
C ASN A 609 -7.01 -10.14 11.18
N ILE A 610 -6.42 -10.57 12.28
CA ILE A 610 -5.14 -11.28 12.26
C ILE A 610 -5.36 -12.80 12.19
N PRO A 611 -5.07 -13.46 11.07
CA PRO A 611 -5.07 -14.92 10.97
C PRO A 611 -3.83 -15.50 11.64
N ARG A 612 -3.95 -16.74 12.17
CA ARG A 612 -2.77 -17.46 12.67
C ARG A 612 -1.86 -17.93 11.56
N SER A 613 -2.43 -18.37 10.47
CA SER A 613 -1.67 -18.85 9.32
C SER A 613 -2.21 -18.25 8.03
N THR A 614 -1.30 -17.85 7.15
CA THR A 614 -1.61 -17.45 5.78
C THR A 614 -0.64 -18.14 4.83
N PHE A 615 -1.13 -18.48 3.66
CA PHE A 615 -0.32 -18.98 2.56
C PHE A 615 -0.79 -18.32 1.27
N SER A 616 0.15 -17.88 0.45
CA SER A 616 -0.12 -17.42 -0.91
C SER A 616 0.96 -17.88 -1.85
N LEU A 617 0.58 -18.28 -3.06
CA LEU A 617 1.52 -18.69 -4.07
C LEU A 617 0.94 -18.44 -5.45
N LEU A 618 1.65 -17.72 -6.27
CA LEU A 618 1.42 -17.55 -7.70
C LEU A 618 2.49 -18.33 -8.45
N ASN A 619 2.07 -19.16 -9.39
CA ASN A 619 2.93 -19.85 -10.34
C ASN A 619 2.46 -19.50 -11.75
N THR A 620 3.37 -19.17 -12.65
CA THR A 620 3.11 -18.96 -14.07
C THR A 620 4.11 -19.72 -14.91
N TYR A 621 3.62 -20.34 -15.97
CA TYR A 621 4.44 -21.02 -16.97
C TYR A 621 4.16 -20.41 -18.33
N GLU A 622 5.20 -19.91 -19.02
CA GLU A 622 5.12 -19.33 -20.35
C GLU A 622 5.82 -20.23 -21.36
N PHE A 623 5.09 -20.70 -22.36
CA PHE A 623 5.64 -21.53 -23.44
C PHE A 623 6.55 -20.69 -24.36
N GLN A 624 7.83 -21.06 -24.46
CA GLN A 624 8.83 -20.31 -25.20
C GLN A 624 8.99 -20.78 -26.64
N ASP A 625 8.42 -21.94 -27.01
CA ASP A 625 8.52 -22.53 -28.33
C ASP A 625 7.23 -23.26 -28.77
N GLY A 626 7.24 -23.81 -29.98
CA GLY A 626 6.14 -24.61 -30.55
C GLY A 626 4.93 -23.77 -30.99
N LEU A 627 3.78 -24.45 -31.17
CA LEU A 627 2.54 -23.84 -31.67
C LEU A 627 1.87 -22.88 -30.65
N VAL A 628 2.22 -22.98 -29.40
CA VAL A 628 1.67 -22.19 -28.31
C VAL A 628 2.68 -21.23 -27.71
N LYS A 629 3.75 -20.91 -28.45
CA LYS A 629 4.74 -19.92 -28.02
C LYS A 629 4.07 -18.61 -27.63
N GLY A 630 4.43 -18.06 -26.48
CA GLY A 630 3.83 -16.84 -25.93
C GLY A 630 2.55 -17.05 -25.13
N LEU A 631 2.03 -18.28 -25.04
CA LEU A 631 0.95 -18.62 -24.11
C LEU A 631 1.53 -18.77 -22.71
N GLY A 632 1.00 -18.02 -21.76
CA GLY A 632 1.27 -18.17 -20.35
C GLY A 632 0.05 -18.71 -19.62
N LEU A 633 0.27 -19.65 -18.71
CA LEU A 633 -0.76 -20.22 -17.84
C LEU A 633 -0.32 -20.04 -16.39
N GLY A 634 -1.21 -19.57 -15.53
CA GLY A 634 -0.92 -19.31 -14.14
C GLY A 634 -1.97 -19.87 -13.19
N VAL A 635 -1.52 -20.19 -11.99
CA VAL A 635 -2.38 -20.57 -10.86
C VAL A 635 -1.97 -19.77 -9.64
N GLY A 636 -2.91 -19.00 -9.10
CA GLY A 636 -2.81 -18.33 -7.82
C GLY A 636 -3.58 -19.10 -6.75
N VAL A 637 -2.95 -19.33 -5.59
CA VAL A 637 -3.60 -19.95 -4.43
C VAL A 637 -3.43 -19.07 -3.22
N LYS A 638 -4.52 -18.81 -2.49
CA LYS A 638 -4.51 -18.07 -1.23
C LYS A 638 -5.23 -18.89 -0.16
N TYR A 639 -4.62 -19.01 1.02
CA TYR A 639 -5.23 -19.56 2.23
C TYR A 639 -5.12 -18.56 3.36
N VAL A 640 -6.20 -18.32 4.07
CA VAL A 640 -6.27 -17.46 5.25
C VAL A 640 -7.00 -18.23 6.35
N ASP A 641 -6.38 -18.35 7.52
CA ASP A 641 -6.95 -19.03 8.69
C ASP A 641 -8.07 -18.20 9.33
N ASP A 642 -8.76 -18.75 10.33
CA ASP A 642 -9.80 -18.06 11.08
C ASP A 642 -9.26 -16.82 11.79
N ARG A 643 -10.09 -15.77 11.86
CA ARG A 643 -9.72 -14.48 12.42
C ARG A 643 -10.80 -13.95 13.35
N ALA A 644 -10.38 -13.24 14.41
CA ALA A 644 -11.30 -12.45 15.22
C ALA A 644 -11.81 -11.24 14.40
N GLY A 645 -13.09 -10.97 14.41
CA GLY A 645 -13.67 -9.80 13.73
C GLY A 645 -13.44 -8.50 14.50
N GLN A 646 -13.26 -8.60 15.82
CA GLN A 646 -13.00 -7.46 16.71
C GLN A 646 -11.95 -7.84 17.75
N THR A 647 -11.14 -6.87 18.18
CA THR A 647 -10.31 -7.00 19.39
C THR A 647 -11.20 -6.77 20.60
N SER A 648 -11.89 -7.81 21.04
CA SER A 648 -12.90 -7.78 22.09
C SER A 648 -12.99 -9.12 22.79
N ALA A 649 -13.41 -9.12 24.07
CA ALA A 649 -13.70 -10.35 24.83
C ALA A 649 -14.88 -11.15 24.22
N ALA A 650 -15.82 -10.46 23.57
CA ALA A 650 -16.98 -11.05 22.88
C ALA A 650 -16.89 -10.76 21.37
N THR A 651 -15.92 -11.37 20.68
CA THR A 651 -15.73 -11.24 19.24
C THR A 651 -16.52 -12.30 18.48
N TYR A 652 -16.82 -12.02 17.21
CA TYR A 652 -17.23 -13.03 16.23
C TYR A 652 -16.03 -13.55 15.45
N THR A 653 -16.14 -14.73 14.88
CA THR A 653 -15.09 -15.34 14.09
C THR A 653 -15.39 -15.22 12.60
N MET A 654 -14.47 -14.69 11.83
CA MET A 654 -14.45 -14.83 10.37
C MET A 654 -13.79 -16.19 10.04
N GLU A 655 -14.53 -17.02 9.30
CA GLU A 655 -14.09 -18.38 8.97
C GLU A 655 -12.87 -18.38 8.06
N ARG A 656 -12.06 -19.43 8.17
CA ARG A 656 -10.95 -19.71 7.25
C ARG A 656 -11.46 -19.95 5.82
N TYR A 657 -10.63 -19.62 4.87
CA TYR A 657 -10.93 -19.84 3.46
C TYR A 657 -9.70 -20.13 2.62
N SER A 658 -9.94 -20.75 1.48
CA SER A 658 -8.98 -20.87 0.37
C SER A 658 -9.62 -20.36 -0.90
N VAL A 659 -8.87 -19.60 -1.69
CA VAL A 659 -9.26 -19.10 -3.01
C VAL A 659 -8.21 -19.54 -4.01
N VAL A 660 -8.68 -19.97 -5.18
CA VAL A 660 -7.84 -20.36 -6.32
C VAL A 660 -8.21 -19.50 -7.50
N ASP A 661 -7.20 -18.91 -8.13
CA ASP A 661 -7.31 -18.11 -9.34
C ASP A 661 -6.62 -18.85 -10.50
N LEU A 662 -7.24 -18.88 -11.67
CA LEU A 662 -6.63 -19.33 -12.92
C LEU A 662 -6.34 -18.12 -13.79
N LEU A 663 -5.12 -17.99 -14.23
CA LEU A 663 -4.63 -16.87 -15.02
C LEU A 663 -4.13 -17.38 -16.36
N SER A 664 -4.38 -16.61 -17.40
CA SER A 664 -3.79 -16.89 -18.70
C SER A 664 -3.51 -15.61 -19.46
N PHE A 665 -2.42 -15.62 -20.20
CA PHE A 665 -2.12 -14.58 -21.15
C PHE A 665 -1.57 -15.18 -22.45
N TYR A 666 -1.73 -14.43 -23.54
CA TYR A 666 -1.17 -14.82 -24.82
C TYR A 666 -0.50 -13.63 -25.51
N LYS A 667 0.82 -13.69 -25.65
CA LYS A 667 1.63 -12.77 -26.44
C LYS A 667 1.48 -13.16 -27.92
N VAL A 668 0.49 -12.57 -28.60
CA VAL A 668 0.20 -12.87 -30.02
C VAL A 668 1.39 -12.51 -30.89
N ASN A 669 2.05 -11.39 -30.58
CA ASN A 669 3.30 -10.90 -31.14
C ASN A 669 3.93 -9.89 -30.17
N GLU A 670 4.95 -9.17 -30.58
CA GLU A 670 5.65 -8.14 -29.77
C GLU A 670 4.76 -6.96 -29.39
N HIS A 671 3.65 -6.76 -30.11
CA HIS A 671 2.73 -5.64 -29.92
C HIS A 671 1.49 -6.00 -29.15
N VAL A 672 0.94 -7.20 -29.30
CA VAL A 672 -0.38 -7.58 -28.77
C VAL A 672 -0.26 -8.63 -27.69
N ARG A 673 -0.79 -8.32 -26.54
CA ARG A 673 -1.00 -9.26 -25.43
C ARG A 673 -2.49 -9.34 -25.08
N LEU A 674 -2.99 -10.54 -24.94
CA LEU A 674 -4.34 -10.85 -24.45
C LEU A 674 -4.23 -11.47 -23.05
N ASN A 675 -5.16 -11.14 -22.16
CA ASN A 675 -5.29 -11.74 -20.84
C ASN A 675 -6.71 -12.29 -20.68
N LEU A 676 -6.83 -13.45 -20.02
CA LEU A 676 -8.10 -14.03 -19.59
C LEU A 676 -7.89 -14.70 -18.24
N ASP A 677 -8.54 -14.18 -17.21
CA ASP A 677 -8.36 -14.60 -15.83
C ASP A 677 -9.70 -15.03 -15.24
N VAL A 678 -9.69 -16.10 -14.46
CA VAL A 678 -10.84 -16.55 -13.66
C VAL A 678 -10.43 -16.51 -12.19
N LYS A 679 -10.84 -15.46 -11.50
CA LYS A 679 -10.56 -15.27 -10.07
C LYS A 679 -11.61 -16.02 -9.23
N ASN A 680 -11.21 -16.58 -8.08
CA ASN A 680 -12.08 -17.37 -7.21
C ASN A 680 -12.86 -18.47 -7.98
N VAL A 681 -12.14 -19.32 -8.68
CA VAL A 681 -12.68 -20.35 -9.61
C VAL A 681 -13.80 -21.18 -8.98
N PHE A 682 -13.66 -21.53 -7.70
CA PHE A 682 -14.65 -22.36 -6.98
C PHE A 682 -15.80 -21.56 -6.38
N ASN A 683 -15.87 -20.25 -6.65
CA ASN A 683 -16.92 -19.35 -6.14
C ASN A 683 -17.06 -19.42 -4.60
N LYS A 684 -15.92 -19.54 -3.89
CA LYS A 684 -15.90 -19.61 -2.43
C LYS A 684 -16.44 -18.31 -1.83
N GLY A 685 -17.45 -18.41 -0.95
CA GLY A 685 -17.87 -17.30 -0.11
C GLY A 685 -16.94 -17.17 1.09
N TYR A 686 -16.49 -15.94 1.39
CA TYR A 686 -15.60 -15.65 2.50
C TYR A 686 -15.74 -14.19 2.95
N ASP A 687 -15.29 -13.90 4.16
CA ASP A 687 -15.15 -12.52 4.66
C ASP A 687 -13.71 -12.04 4.42
N GLU A 688 -13.52 -10.94 3.70
CA GLU A 688 -12.20 -10.41 3.36
C GLU A 688 -11.55 -9.69 4.55
N GLY A 689 -12.32 -8.85 5.24
CA GLY A 689 -11.88 -8.11 6.41
C GLY A 689 -13.05 -7.66 7.26
N ALA A 690 -12.76 -7.17 8.46
CA ALA A 690 -13.76 -6.70 9.40
C ALA A 690 -13.46 -5.29 9.91
N PHE A 691 -14.51 -4.54 10.19
CA PHE A 691 -14.45 -3.26 10.90
C PHE A 691 -15.62 -3.20 11.91
N ASN A 692 -15.32 -3.28 13.20
CA ASN A 692 -16.31 -3.37 14.25
C ASN A 692 -17.34 -4.50 14.00
N SER A 693 -18.63 -4.17 13.94
CA SER A 693 -19.72 -5.12 13.68
C SER A 693 -20.02 -5.32 12.19
N TYR A 694 -19.07 -5.03 11.31
CA TYR A 694 -19.22 -5.18 9.85
C TYR A 694 -18.11 -6.04 9.28
N VAL A 695 -18.47 -6.88 8.30
CA VAL A 695 -17.50 -7.64 7.50
C VAL A 695 -17.62 -7.27 6.03
N TYR A 696 -16.51 -7.22 5.37
CA TYR A 696 -16.47 -7.04 3.93
C TYR A 696 -16.46 -8.40 3.24
N PRO A 697 -17.47 -8.73 2.43
CA PRO A 697 -17.52 -10.02 1.76
C PRO A 697 -16.50 -10.05 0.62
N GLY A 698 -15.81 -11.19 0.47
CA GLY A 698 -14.92 -11.44 -0.64
C GLY A 698 -15.65 -11.59 -1.96
N ALA A 699 -15.00 -11.18 -3.05
CA ALA A 699 -15.56 -11.24 -4.40
C ALA A 699 -15.96 -12.67 -4.81
N PRO A 700 -17.06 -12.82 -5.59
CA PRO A 700 -17.44 -14.09 -6.20
C PRO A 700 -16.41 -14.56 -7.23
N ARG A 701 -16.70 -15.69 -7.89
CA ARG A 701 -15.97 -16.01 -9.12
C ARG A 701 -16.17 -14.88 -10.11
N THR A 702 -15.06 -14.34 -10.62
CA THR A 702 -15.06 -13.24 -11.58
C THR A 702 -14.22 -13.64 -12.79
N VAL A 703 -14.77 -13.45 -13.98
CA VAL A 703 -14.07 -13.64 -15.24
C VAL A 703 -13.64 -12.28 -15.77
N GLN A 704 -12.34 -12.09 -15.93
CA GLN A 704 -11.74 -10.83 -16.39
C GLN A 704 -11.01 -11.07 -17.70
N ALA A 705 -11.23 -10.21 -18.68
CA ALA A 705 -10.54 -10.22 -19.97
C ALA A 705 -9.85 -8.88 -20.21
N GLY A 706 -8.70 -8.94 -20.86
CA GLY A 706 -7.93 -7.74 -21.19
C GLY A 706 -7.18 -7.85 -22.50
N VAL A 707 -6.89 -6.72 -23.10
CA VAL A 707 -6.02 -6.58 -24.25
C VAL A 707 -5.09 -5.40 -24.05
N SER A 708 -3.83 -5.56 -24.39
CA SER A 708 -2.87 -4.46 -24.50
C SER A 708 -2.21 -4.47 -25.87
N TYR A 709 -1.97 -3.26 -26.39
CA TYR A 709 -1.26 -3.01 -27.64
C TYR A 709 -0.10 -2.06 -27.38
N THR A 710 1.10 -2.49 -27.75
CA THR A 710 2.33 -1.72 -27.61
C THR A 710 2.87 -1.33 -29.00
N PHE A 711 3.09 -0.02 -29.22
CA PHE A 711 3.67 0.54 -30.43
C PHE A 711 5.18 0.58 -30.36
#